data_418e173ed25bc507174bde1d4fa8333f
#
_entry.id   418e173ed25bc507174bde1d4fa8333f
#
_cell.length_a   1.000
_cell.length_b   1.000
_cell.length_c   1.000
_cell.angle_alpha   90.00
_cell.angle_beta   90.00
_cell.angle_gamma   90.00
#
_symmetry.space_group_name_H-M   'P 1'
#
loop_
_entity.id
_entity.type
_entity.pdbx_description
1 polymer ?
#
loop_
_entity_poly.entity_id
_entity_poly.type
_entity_poly.pdbx_seq_one_letter_code
_entity_poly.pdbx_strand_id
1 'polypeptide(L)'
;MNYKIPLALMMCSSFIVNAAEQHHVWKAIAFGQSTDVNFSSNVLPEKIGVNDVTVDGKKLTPQDAVDLSKPITIESRGGKIANSHDGLTFFYTELPTRENFILEATVRVDQFGPENGAKPAAQEGAGLLVRDVIGVPRQQPLKEGYEEFPAASNLVMNAIMTQDKKDHQRVKMQAITREGVSRPWGNAGAAIKKQSYKEEVDLSQAPEFRLKLQRTNEGFVTAWAPAGSDAWVSQSVPRASLISVQNQDRYYVGFFASRNAKITVTDAALTTSVAETVASKPWQPKALPPVVQIASPGKSTSEDYQVQARANYDGVFRLRQNEVVIGNDKSVKAGEMYSVPAKLSDNNAFDLTFTPASGEPVQQKFTVEKVAGITATTLHVSPEGKAEGQGTVASPMDLTTAISLLAPGGKIIMAKGDYPRSEIPVSSSGSADNVKTLQADGKVVIQGLLVDASYWHISGIDVTGKSLRVQGSHNLIEDVTAYRNDDTGIQISSPDNVGRPLWASYNRVINAESYSNEDPGKINADGFAVKMRVGEGNRLENCISHDNIDDGFDLFNKIEDGANGVVVIENSIARNNTSNGFKLGGEGQPVAHEVRNSKAVGNHLDGFTDNFNPGQLVVENNVAVDNQRFNFIFRPSPYGDPSTQGIFSGNKSVRTQPGRYDDAVVGNVDKTNYFMQKGKSVNSEGKVLDEKATLAELKL
;
A
#
# COMPACT_ATOMS: atom_id res chain seq x y z
N MET A 1 -61.29 1.55 -60.58
CA MET A 1 -60.42 0.40 -60.72
C MET A 1 -59.86 0.03 -59.39
N ASN A 2 -60.41 -1.04 -58.77
CA ASN A 2 -60.02 -1.54 -57.47
C ASN A 2 -58.91 -2.59 -57.61
N TYR A 3 -57.75 -2.35 -57.03
CA TYR A 3 -56.78 -3.39 -56.88
C TYR A 3 -56.75 -3.85 -55.40
N LYS A 4 -57.15 -5.11 -55.19
CA LYS A 4 -56.98 -5.86 -53.92
C LYS A 4 -55.59 -6.39 -53.88
N ILE A 5 -54.87 -6.08 -52.76
CA ILE A 5 -53.59 -6.70 -52.38
C ILE A 5 -53.87 -7.90 -51.47
N PRO A 6 -53.33 -9.11 -51.73
CA PRO A 6 -53.55 -10.24 -50.83
C PRO A 6 -52.63 -10.14 -49.60
N LEU A 7 -53.22 -10.37 -48.43
CA LEU A 7 -52.57 -10.47 -47.14
C LEU A 7 -51.87 -11.84 -47.06
N ALA A 8 -50.51 -11.84 -47.13
CA ALA A 8 -49.74 -13.03 -46.88
C ALA A 8 -49.62 -13.27 -45.38
N LEU A 9 -50.17 -14.37 -44.91
CA LEU A 9 -50.09 -14.85 -43.53
C LEU A 9 -48.69 -15.42 -43.33
N MET A 10 -47.83 -14.68 -42.61
CA MET A 10 -46.48 -15.14 -42.21
C MET A 10 -46.65 -16.03 -40.96
N MET A 11 -46.61 -17.34 -41.13
CA MET A 11 -46.49 -18.27 -39.99
C MET A 11 -45.14 -18.10 -39.33
N CYS A 12 -45.11 -17.47 -38.16
CA CYS A 12 -43.98 -17.55 -37.24
C CYS A 12 -43.93 -18.97 -36.66
N SER A 13 -43.09 -19.82 -37.24
CA SER A 13 -42.66 -21.03 -36.60
C SER A 13 -41.74 -20.67 -35.42
N SER A 14 -42.29 -20.72 -34.21
CA SER A 14 -41.50 -20.72 -32.98
C SER A 14 -40.59 -21.93 -32.94
N PHE A 15 -39.34 -21.73 -33.28
CA PHE A 15 -38.29 -22.68 -32.94
C PHE A 15 -38.17 -22.66 -31.40
N ILE A 16 -38.78 -23.63 -30.73
CA ILE A 16 -38.41 -23.98 -29.37
C ILE A 16 -37.02 -24.59 -29.47
N VAL A 17 -36.00 -23.79 -29.27
CA VAL A 17 -34.65 -24.29 -28.97
C VAL A 17 -34.74 -24.89 -27.56
N ASN A 18 -34.85 -26.21 -27.49
CA ASN A 18 -34.54 -26.93 -26.24
C ASN A 18 -33.10 -26.58 -25.89
N ALA A 19 -32.89 -25.59 -25.00
CA ALA A 19 -31.63 -25.44 -24.30
C ALA A 19 -31.48 -26.71 -23.47
N ALA A 20 -30.56 -27.59 -23.87
CA ALA A 20 -30.09 -28.65 -23.01
C ALA A 20 -29.67 -27.98 -21.69
N GLU A 21 -30.23 -28.44 -20.57
CA GLU A 21 -29.79 -27.98 -19.25
C GLU A 21 -28.27 -28.19 -19.19
N GLN A 22 -27.54 -27.12 -19.30
CA GLN A 22 -26.10 -27.14 -19.13
C GLN A 22 -25.85 -27.39 -17.63
N HIS A 23 -25.46 -28.60 -17.28
CA HIS A 23 -25.06 -28.93 -15.91
C HIS A 23 -23.75 -28.21 -15.57
N HIS A 24 -23.84 -27.08 -14.88
CA HIS A 24 -22.67 -26.35 -14.38
C HIS A 24 -22.02 -27.13 -13.22
N VAL A 25 -20.71 -27.31 -13.28
CA VAL A 25 -19.94 -27.95 -12.20
C VAL A 25 -19.60 -26.90 -11.16
N TRP A 26 -20.17 -27.04 -9.97
CA TRP A 26 -19.92 -26.15 -8.86
C TRP A 26 -18.78 -26.66 -7.97
N LYS A 27 -17.92 -25.77 -7.52
CA LYS A 27 -16.73 -26.04 -6.72
C LYS A 27 -16.62 -25.06 -5.57
N ALA A 28 -15.91 -25.47 -4.52
CA ALA A 28 -15.58 -24.60 -3.39
C ALA A 28 -14.07 -24.46 -3.27
N ILE A 29 -13.62 -23.26 -2.95
CA ILE A 29 -12.23 -22.94 -2.67
C ILE A 29 -12.12 -21.86 -1.60
N ALA A 30 -11.13 -21.96 -0.72
CA ALA A 30 -10.64 -20.86 0.09
C ALA A 30 -9.25 -20.47 -0.41
N PHE A 31 -9.03 -19.22 -0.72
CA PHE A 31 -7.76 -18.73 -1.28
C PHE A 31 -7.37 -17.37 -0.74
N GLY A 32 -6.13 -16.99 -1.01
CA GLY A 32 -5.55 -15.73 -0.60
C GLY A 32 -5.34 -15.65 0.92
N GLN A 33 -5.04 -14.48 1.42
CA GLN A 33 -4.71 -14.25 2.82
C GLN A 33 -5.77 -14.82 3.76
N SER A 34 -5.38 -15.70 4.69
CA SER A 34 -6.30 -16.38 5.62
C SER A 34 -6.71 -15.48 6.78
N THR A 35 -5.76 -14.90 7.46
CA THR A 35 -5.95 -13.95 8.56
C THR A 35 -4.92 -12.84 8.46
N ASP A 36 -5.35 -11.65 8.78
CA ASP A 36 -4.47 -10.53 8.99
C ASP A 36 -4.13 -10.46 10.47
N VAL A 37 -2.86 -10.34 10.82
CA VAL A 37 -2.40 -10.32 12.22
C VAL A 37 -3.06 -9.20 13.02
N ASN A 38 -3.23 -8.03 12.40
CA ASN A 38 -3.90 -6.88 13.02
C ASN A 38 -5.39 -7.15 13.32
N PHE A 39 -5.94 -8.24 12.78
CA PHE A 39 -7.35 -8.60 12.91
C PHE A 39 -7.57 -10.00 13.49
N SER A 40 -6.51 -10.68 13.94
CA SER A 40 -6.63 -12.01 14.56
C SER A 40 -7.55 -12.02 15.79
N SER A 41 -7.63 -10.89 16.52
CA SER A 41 -8.58 -10.68 17.61
C SER A 41 -10.05 -10.68 17.17
N ASN A 42 -10.32 -10.54 15.88
CA ASN A 42 -11.67 -10.50 15.32
C ASN A 42 -12.20 -11.90 14.94
N VAL A 43 -11.42 -12.95 15.13
CA VAL A 43 -11.81 -14.33 14.87
C VAL A 43 -11.61 -15.14 16.16
N LEU A 44 -12.60 -15.92 16.56
CA LEU A 44 -12.45 -16.81 17.69
C LEU A 44 -11.30 -17.80 17.42
N PRO A 45 -10.40 -18.05 18.39
CA PRO A 45 -9.21 -18.88 18.15
C PRO A 45 -9.53 -20.27 17.58
N GLU A 46 -10.58 -20.91 18.03
CA GLU A 46 -11.04 -22.22 17.55
C GLU A 46 -11.67 -22.17 16.15
N LYS A 47 -11.97 -20.99 15.64
CA LYS A 47 -12.55 -20.78 14.31
C LYS A 47 -11.58 -20.23 13.28
N ILE A 48 -10.37 -19.89 13.70
CA ILE A 48 -9.35 -19.43 12.76
C ILE A 48 -9.12 -20.47 11.68
N GLY A 49 -9.28 -20.06 10.42
CA GLY A 49 -9.08 -20.93 9.27
C GLY A 49 -10.25 -21.83 8.90
N VAL A 50 -11.37 -21.75 9.61
CA VAL A 50 -12.60 -22.40 9.16
C VAL A 50 -13.06 -21.72 7.86
N ASN A 51 -13.13 -22.50 6.78
CA ASN A 51 -13.54 -22.04 5.46
C ASN A 51 -14.31 -23.18 4.80
N ASP A 52 -15.59 -23.26 5.11
CA ASP A 52 -16.42 -24.39 4.70
C ASP A 52 -17.56 -23.97 3.77
N VAL A 53 -17.87 -24.84 2.83
CA VAL A 53 -19.09 -24.78 2.03
C VAL A 53 -19.86 -26.07 2.24
N THR A 54 -21.12 -25.96 2.62
CA THR A 54 -22.02 -27.10 2.77
C THR A 54 -23.24 -26.91 1.85
N VAL A 55 -23.73 -28.01 1.29
CA VAL A 55 -24.97 -28.08 0.52
C VAL A 55 -25.91 -29.03 1.22
N ASP A 56 -27.12 -28.61 1.53
CA ASP A 56 -28.09 -29.38 2.31
C ASP A 56 -27.48 -29.95 3.62
N GLY A 57 -26.66 -29.14 4.30
CA GLY A 57 -25.96 -29.49 5.55
C GLY A 57 -24.78 -30.43 5.39
N LYS A 58 -24.44 -30.90 4.18
CA LYS A 58 -23.28 -31.77 3.94
C LYS A 58 -22.10 -30.95 3.36
N LYS A 59 -20.90 -31.19 3.90
CA LYS A 59 -19.69 -30.55 3.38
C LYS A 59 -19.47 -30.96 1.93
N LEU A 60 -19.26 -29.95 1.06
CA LEU A 60 -19.03 -30.16 -0.37
C LEU A 60 -17.66 -30.81 -0.61
N THR A 61 -17.65 -31.87 -1.40
CA THR A 61 -16.43 -32.49 -1.91
C THR A 61 -16.30 -32.26 -3.42
N PRO A 62 -15.08 -32.34 -4.02
CA PRO A 62 -14.87 -32.09 -5.44
C PRO A 62 -15.67 -32.99 -6.39
N GLN A 63 -16.17 -34.13 -5.89
CA GLN A 63 -16.92 -35.14 -6.66
C GLN A 63 -18.43 -34.95 -6.55
N ASP A 64 -18.91 -34.09 -5.66
CA ASP A 64 -20.34 -33.94 -5.42
C ASP A 64 -21.02 -33.18 -6.58
N ALA A 65 -22.13 -33.74 -7.05
CA ALA A 65 -23.06 -33.01 -7.88
C ALA A 65 -23.85 -32.02 -7.00
N VAL A 66 -23.90 -30.77 -7.41
CA VAL A 66 -24.57 -29.73 -6.65
C VAL A 66 -25.96 -29.46 -7.20
N ASP A 67 -26.95 -29.53 -6.35
CA ASP A 67 -28.32 -29.09 -6.60
C ASP A 67 -28.52 -27.67 -5.98
N LEU A 68 -28.56 -26.65 -6.82
CA LEU A 68 -28.75 -25.25 -6.40
C LEU A 68 -30.11 -24.96 -5.76
N SER A 69 -31.08 -25.88 -5.88
CA SER A 69 -32.37 -25.78 -5.18
C SER A 69 -32.25 -26.02 -3.67
N LYS A 70 -31.12 -26.59 -3.22
CA LYS A 70 -30.86 -26.85 -1.81
C LYS A 70 -30.16 -25.67 -1.14
N PRO A 71 -30.37 -25.47 0.17
CA PRO A 71 -29.64 -24.45 0.92
C PRO A 71 -28.12 -24.65 0.87
N ILE A 72 -27.39 -23.58 0.57
CA ILE A 72 -25.93 -23.57 0.52
C ILE A 72 -25.44 -22.67 1.64
N THR A 73 -24.62 -23.20 2.55
CA THR A 73 -24.00 -22.41 3.61
C THR A 73 -22.52 -22.19 3.27
N ILE A 74 -22.07 -20.94 3.35
CA ILE A 74 -20.68 -20.54 3.09
C ILE A 74 -20.15 -19.85 4.34
N GLU A 75 -19.04 -20.34 4.87
CA GLU A 75 -18.40 -19.79 6.06
C GLU A 75 -16.95 -19.44 5.75
N SER A 76 -16.51 -18.26 6.20
CA SER A 76 -15.14 -17.79 6.10
C SER A 76 -14.72 -17.13 7.41
N ARG A 77 -13.66 -17.67 8.03
CA ARG A 77 -13.06 -17.16 9.27
C ARG A 77 -11.64 -16.68 9.03
N GLY A 78 -11.53 -15.68 8.21
CA GLY A 78 -10.28 -15.09 7.77
C GLY A 78 -10.42 -14.40 6.43
N GLY A 79 -9.34 -13.87 5.94
CA GLY A 79 -9.30 -13.15 4.68
C GLY A 79 -9.68 -11.68 4.78
N LYS A 80 -9.84 -11.06 3.65
CA LYS A 80 -10.31 -9.68 3.50
C LYS A 80 -10.64 -9.38 2.04
N ILE A 81 -11.42 -8.31 1.83
CA ILE A 81 -11.59 -7.66 0.54
C ILE A 81 -10.85 -6.33 0.61
N ALA A 82 -9.63 -6.30 0.11
CA ALA A 82 -8.79 -5.10 0.06
C ALA A 82 -8.91 -4.38 -1.29
N ASN A 83 -8.25 -3.23 -1.41
CA ASN A 83 -8.30 -2.45 -2.66
C ASN A 83 -7.65 -3.19 -3.83
N SER A 84 -6.59 -3.94 -3.58
CA SER A 84 -5.76 -4.56 -4.61
C SER A 84 -5.85 -6.08 -4.68
N HIS A 85 -6.32 -6.75 -3.60
CA HIS A 85 -6.30 -8.21 -3.49
C HIS A 85 -7.35 -8.73 -2.54
N ASP A 86 -7.58 -10.06 -2.58
CA ASP A 86 -8.60 -10.73 -1.79
C ASP A 86 -8.06 -11.93 -1.02
N GLY A 87 -8.75 -12.26 0.08
CA GLY A 87 -8.75 -13.54 0.73
C GLY A 87 -10.18 -13.89 1.10
N LEU A 88 -10.72 -14.99 0.57
CA LEU A 88 -12.13 -15.34 0.76
C LEU A 88 -12.42 -16.83 0.53
N THR A 89 -13.58 -17.27 0.96
CA THR A 89 -14.18 -18.56 0.60
C THR A 89 -15.14 -18.33 -0.57
N PHE A 90 -14.97 -19.07 -1.65
CA PHE A 90 -15.70 -18.93 -2.90
C PHE A 90 -16.35 -20.24 -3.32
N PHE A 91 -17.67 -20.23 -3.46
CA PHE A 91 -18.45 -21.30 -4.06
C PHE A 91 -18.84 -20.84 -5.47
N TYR A 92 -18.34 -21.52 -6.49
CA TYR A 92 -18.34 -21.00 -7.84
C TYR A 92 -18.50 -22.06 -8.92
N THR A 93 -18.90 -21.60 -10.10
CA THR A 93 -18.76 -22.34 -11.35
C THR A 93 -17.92 -21.56 -12.35
N GLU A 94 -17.39 -22.24 -13.34
CA GLU A 94 -16.58 -21.72 -14.43
C GLU A 94 -17.45 -21.54 -15.68
N LEU A 95 -17.38 -20.36 -16.31
CA LEU A 95 -18.08 -20.06 -17.56
C LEU A 95 -17.08 -19.62 -18.63
N PRO A 96 -17.28 -19.99 -19.90
CA PRO A 96 -16.48 -19.45 -20.99
C PRO A 96 -16.79 -17.96 -21.21
N THR A 97 -15.78 -17.19 -21.63
CA THR A 97 -15.94 -15.73 -21.87
C THR A 97 -16.96 -15.40 -22.96
N ARG A 98 -17.30 -16.37 -23.84
CA ARG A 98 -18.35 -16.26 -24.85
C ARG A 98 -19.77 -16.43 -24.32
N GLU A 99 -19.94 -16.58 -23.02
CA GLU A 99 -21.25 -16.67 -22.38
C GLU A 99 -21.50 -15.45 -21.47
N ASN A 100 -22.70 -14.91 -21.56
CA ASN A 100 -23.28 -14.02 -20.57
C ASN A 100 -24.00 -14.86 -19.53
N PHE A 101 -24.28 -14.28 -18.37
CA PHE A 101 -24.97 -14.98 -17.29
C PHE A 101 -25.92 -14.06 -16.51
N ILE A 102 -26.89 -14.68 -15.83
CA ILE A 102 -27.64 -14.09 -14.72
C ILE A 102 -27.52 -15.07 -13.55
N LEU A 103 -26.95 -14.60 -12.46
CA LEU A 103 -26.95 -15.30 -11.17
C LEU A 103 -27.85 -14.52 -10.21
N GLU A 104 -28.87 -15.20 -9.69
CA GLU A 104 -29.84 -14.64 -8.74
C GLU A 104 -29.99 -15.59 -7.56
N ALA A 105 -30.11 -15.06 -6.34
CA ALA A 105 -30.36 -15.85 -5.15
C ALA A 105 -30.92 -15.00 -4.01
N THR A 106 -31.51 -15.68 -3.02
CA THR A 106 -31.77 -15.13 -1.70
C THR A 106 -30.57 -15.44 -0.80
N VAL A 107 -29.97 -14.41 -0.19
CA VAL A 107 -28.82 -14.53 0.70
C VAL A 107 -29.20 -14.06 2.09
N ARG A 108 -29.10 -14.96 3.07
CA ARG A 108 -29.26 -14.64 4.48
C ARG A 108 -27.87 -14.52 5.12
N VAL A 109 -27.65 -13.42 5.84
CA VAL A 109 -26.46 -13.25 6.67
C VAL A 109 -26.72 -13.93 8.02
N ASP A 110 -26.07 -15.05 8.25
CA ASP A 110 -26.19 -15.81 9.49
C ASP A 110 -25.28 -15.22 10.58
N GLN A 111 -24.12 -14.66 10.16
CA GLN A 111 -23.18 -14.03 11.07
C GLN A 111 -22.21 -13.13 10.29
N PHE A 112 -22.00 -11.93 10.79
CA PHE A 112 -20.93 -11.02 10.41
C PHE A 112 -20.19 -10.55 11.65
N GLY A 113 -18.86 -10.38 11.51
CA GLY A 113 -18.00 -9.89 12.57
C GLY A 113 -17.78 -10.89 13.71
N PRO A 114 -17.07 -10.45 14.75
CA PRO A 114 -16.66 -11.30 15.85
C PRO A 114 -17.83 -11.74 16.74
N GLU A 115 -17.78 -12.99 17.20
CA GLU A 115 -18.74 -13.56 18.16
C GLU A 115 -18.30 -13.35 19.63
N ASN A 116 -17.09 -12.84 19.87
CA ASN A 116 -16.48 -12.68 21.19
C ASN A 116 -16.61 -11.26 21.77
N GLY A 117 -17.46 -10.42 21.18
CA GLY A 117 -17.65 -9.04 21.60
C GLY A 117 -16.61 -8.05 21.07
N ALA A 118 -15.61 -8.49 20.30
CA ALA A 118 -14.70 -7.60 19.61
C ALA A 118 -15.43 -6.80 18.53
N LYS A 119 -14.86 -5.67 18.12
CA LYS A 119 -15.43 -4.83 17.07
C LYS A 119 -15.20 -5.45 15.68
N PRO A 120 -16.10 -5.25 14.70
CA PRO A 120 -15.88 -5.67 13.33
C PRO A 120 -14.69 -4.95 12.70
N ALA A 121 -14.13 -5.55 11.65
CA ALA A 121 -13.00 -4.96 10.91
C ALA A 121 -13.45 -3.99 9.79
N ALA A 122 -14.76 -3.91 9.50
CA ALA A 122 -15.36 -3.20 8.36
C ALA A 122 -14.90 -3.78 6.99
N GLN A 123 -14.52 -5.05 6.98
CA GLN A 123 -14.10 -5.81 5.80
C GLN A 123 -14.78 -7.19 5.74
N GLU A 124 -15.65 -7.47 6.68
CA GLU A 124 -16.55 -8.62 6.62
C GLU A 124 -17.50 -8.41 5.45
N GLY A 125 -17.58 -9.40 4.58
CA GLY A 125 -18.39 -9.27 3.38
C GLY A 125 -18.84 -10.60 2.84
N ALA A 126 -19.98 -10.58 2.15
CA ALA A 126 -20.54 -11.72 1.46
C ALA A 126 -21.43 -11.29 0.28
N GLY A 127 -21.80 -12.21 -0.58
CA GLY A 127 -22.70 -11.95 -1.69
C GLY A 127 -22.35 -12.69 -2.97
N LEU A 128 -22.57 -12.03 -4.11
CA LEU A 128 -22.31 -12.56 -5.45
C LEU A 128 -21.01 -11.98 -6.00
N LEU A 129 -20.24 -12.80 -6.69
CA LEU A 129 -18.93 -12.43 -7.25
C LEU A 129 -18.73 -13.02 -8.64
N VAL A 130 -18.22 -12.22 -9.55
CA VAL A 130 -17.61 -12.67 -10.79
C VAL A 130 -16.17 -12.17 -10.86
N ARG A 131 -15.22 -13.02 -11.30
CA ARG A 131 -13.81 -12.68 -11.40
C ARG A 131 -13.10 -13.44 -12.52
N ASP A 132 -12.01 -12.88 -13.04
CA ASP A 132 -11.28 -13.47 -14.17
C ASP A 132 -10.31 -14.59 -13.77
N VAL A 133 -9.82 -14.61 -12.55
CA VAL A 133 -8.98 -15.68 -12.00
C VAL A 133 -9.34 -15.97 -10.55
N ILE A 134 -9.09 -17.19 -10.10
CA ILE A 134 -9.13 -17.58 -8.68
C ILE A 134 -7.71 -17.63 -8.11
N GLY A 135 -7.59 -17.48 -6.79
CA GLY A 135 -6.30 -17.58 -6.10
C GLY A 135 -5.83 -19.03 -5.93
N VAL A 136 -4.60 -19.18 -5.47
CA VAL A 136 -4.06 -20.48 -5.05
C VAL A 136 -4.79 -20.94 -3.78
N PRO A 137 -5.21 -22.21 -3.69
CA PRO A 137 -5.88 -22.74 -2.49
C PRO A 137 -5.02 -22.54 -1.24
N ARG A 138 -5.67 -22.14 -0.14
CA ARG A 138 -5.03 -22.10 1.17
C ARG A 138 -4.53 -23.47 1.58
N GLN A 139 -3.38 -23.50 2.26
CA GLN A 139 -2.85 -24.74 2.81
C GLN A 139 -3.76 -25.29 3.92
N GLN A 140 -3.87 -26.62 3.98
CA GLN A 140 -4.62 -27.31 5.02
C GLN A 140 -3.76 -28.42 5.63
N PRO A 141 -3.64 -28.54 6.96
CA PRO A 141 -4.20 -27.61 7.96
C PRO A 141 -3.48 -26.25 7.91
N LEU A 142 -4.16 -25.21 8.35
CA LEU A 142 -3.56 -23.89 8.49
C LEU A 142 -2.37 -23.96 9.45
N LYS A 143 -1.25 -23.43 9.02
CA LYS A 143 -0.08 -23.24 9.89
C LYS A 143 -0.34 -22.02 10.76
N GLU A 144 -0.41 -22.20 12.07
CA GLU A 144 -0.66 -21.11 13.01
C GLU A 144 0.38 -19.99 12.84
N GLY A 145 -0.08 -18.75 12.83
CA GLY A 145 0.76 -17.56 12.63
C GLY A 145 1.26 -17.34 11.20
N TYR A 146 0.95 -18.25 10.28
CA TYR A 146 1.35 -18.16 8.89
C TYR A 146 0.19 -17.62 8.03
N GLU A 147 0.45 -16.57 7.31
CA GLU A 147 -0.51 -15.97 6.38
C GLU A 147 -0.15 -16.32 4.95
N GLU A 148 -1.11 -16.80 4.17
CA GLU A 148 -0.90 -17.09 2.76
C GLU A 148 -0.88 -15.84 1.92
N PHE A 149 -0.23 -15.94 0.76
CA PHE A 149 -0.19 -14.87 -0.22
C PHE A 149 -1.60 -14.48 -0.68
N PRO A 150 -1.92 -13.18 -0.72
CA PRO A 150 -3.16 -12.69 -1.28
C PRO A 150 -3.32 -13.04 -2.77
N ALA A 151 -4.54 -12.92 -3.28
CA ALA A 151 -4.86 -13.12 -4.69
C ALA A 151 -5.48 -11.84 -5.27
N ALA A 152 -5.08 -11.45 -6.48
CA ALA A 152 -5.60 -10.31 -7.18
C ALA A 152 -6.32 -10.71 -8.46
N SER A 153 -7.47 -10.07 -8.75
CA SER A 153 -8.26 -10.31 -9.95
C SER A 153 -9.00 -9.06 -10.36
N ASN A 154 -9.38 -8.98 -11.62
CA ASN A 154 -10.48 -8.14 -12.03
C ASN A 154 -11.79 -8.77 -11.57
N LEU A 155 -12.72 -7.97 -11.09
CA LEU A 155 -13.95 -8.51 -10.50
C LEU A 155 -15.12 -7.53 -10.54
N VAL A 156 -16.31 -8.10 -10.42
CA VAL A 156 -17.52 -7.38 -10.03
C VAL A 156 -18.20 -8.14 -8.90
N MET A 157 -18.48 -7.44 -7.81
CA MET A 157 -19.21 -7.97 -6.66
C MET A 157 -20.53 -7.24 -6.49
N ASN A 158 -21.56 -8.00 -6.16
CA ASN A 158 -22.75 -7.49 -5.50
C ASN A 158 -22.67 -7.90 -4.03
N ALA A 159 -22.25 -6.98 -3.18
CA ALA A 159 -21.75 -7.28 -1.86
C ALA A 159 -22.60 -6.69 -0.73
N ILE A 160 -22.79 -7.49 0.29
CA ILE A 160 -23.21 -7.09 1.64
C ILE A 160 -21.94 -6.90 2.44
N MET A 161 -21.66 -5.71 2.97
CA MET A 161 -20.43 -5.39 3.70
C MET A 161 -20.77 -4.77 5.05
N THR A 162 -20.00 -5.07 6.09
CA THR A 162 -20.09 -4.31 7.34
C THR A 162 -19.88 -2.81 7.07
N GLN A 163 -20.68 -1.97 7.72
CA GLN A 163 -20.67 -0.53 7.44
C GLN A 163 -19.42 0.14 7.98
N ASP A 164 -19.06 -0.16 9.22
CA ASP A 164 -17.93 0.41 9.91
C ASP A 164 -17.35 -0.55 10.98
N LYS A 165 -16.39 -0.06 11.75
CA LYS A 165 -15.74 -0.81 12.84
C LYS A 165 -16.50 -0.77 14.17
N LYS A 166 -17.74 -0.30 14.22
CA LYS A 166 -18.49 -0.10 15.48
C LYS A 166 -19.49 -1.20 15.75
N ASP A 167 -20.22 -1.62 14.71
CA ASP A 167 -21.36 -2.53 14.84
C ASP A 167 -21.44 -3.50 13.66
N HIS A 168 -21.32 -4.81 13.92
CA HIS A 168 -21.43 -5.85 12.92
C HIS A 168 -22.87 -6.13 12.43
N GLN A 169 -23.89 -5.62 13.12
CA GLN A 169 -25.29 -5.68 12.68
C GLN A 169 -25.62 -4.62 11.62
N ARG A 170 -24.76 -3.62 11.46
CA ARG A 170 -24.95 -2.57 10.46
C ARG A 170 -24.16 -2.89 9.19
N VAL A 171 -24.87 -3.04 8.08
CA VAL A 171 -24.28 -3.35 6.77
C VAL A 171 -24.69 -2.36 5.72
N LYS A 172 -23.93 -2.31 4.65
CA LYS A 172 -24.22 -1.58 3.42
C LYS A 172 -24.26 -2.52 2.23
N MET A 173 -25.10 -2.18 1.26
CA MET A 173 -25.18 -2.90 0.00
C MET A 173 -24.35 -2.18 -1.05
N GLN A 174 -23.42 -2.87 -1.68
CA GLN A 174 -22.46 -2.24 -2.59
C GLN A 174 -22.25 -3.02 -3.89
N ALA A 175 -22.14 -2.30 -5.00
CA ALA A 175 -21.44 -2.77 -6.18
C ALA A 175 -19.94 -2.45 -6.03
N ILE A 176 -19.11 -3.47 -6.11
CA ILE A 176 -17.65 -3.32 -6.01
C ILE A 176 -17.06 -3.81 -7.33
N THR A 177 -16.21 -2.99 -7.94
CA THR A 177 -15.47 -3.36 -9.15
C THR A 177 -13.99 -3.18 -8.91
N ARG A 178 -13.18 -4.10 -9.42
CA ARG A 178 -11.72 -3.94 -9.54
C ARG A 178 -11.33 -4.21 -10.97
N GLU A 179 -10.52 -3.36 -11.52
CA GLU A 179 -10.06 -3.44 -12.90
C GLU A 179 -8.60 -3.03 -13.05
N GLY A 180 -8.00 -3.44 -14.15
CA GLY A 180 -6.61 -3.15 -14.46
C GLY A 180 -5.64 -4.16 -13.86
N VAL A 181 -6.11 -5.24 -13.26
CA VAL A 181 -5.26 -6.32 -12.77
C VAL A 181 -4.84 -7.20 -13.94
N SER A 182 -3.53 -7.21 -14.24
CA SER A 182 -2.95 -7.98 -15.35
C SER A 182 -2.13 -9.19 -14.90
N ARG A 183 -1.96 -9.38 -13.59
CA ARG A 183 -1.21 -10.48 -12.98
C ARG A 183 -1.91 -10.98 -11.72
N PRO A 184 -1.76 -12.26 -11.35
CA PRO A 184 -2.45 -12.84 -10.19
C PRO A 184 -2.14 -12.17 -8.84
N TRP A 185 -1.04 -11.47 -8.75
CA TRP A 185 -0.67 -10.69 -7.57
C TRP A 185 -1.17 -9.23 -7.63
N GLY A 186 -1.48 -8.74 -8.80
CA GLY A 186 -1.81 -7.35 -9.07
C GLY A 186 -0.66 -6.57 -9.72
N ASN A 187 -0.88 -5.31 -9.95
CA ASN A 187 0.08 -4.39 -10.60
C ASN A 187 -0.30 -2.94 -10.34
N ALA A 188 0.66 -2.06 -10.58
CA ALA A 188 0.44 -0.62 -10.53
C ALA A 188 -0.75 -0.18 -11.38
N GLY A 189 -1.52 0.75 -10.85
CA GLY A 189 -2.66 1.34 -11.53
C GLY A 189 -3.95 0.53 -11.47
N ALA A 190 -3.95 -0.71 -10.95
CA ALA A 190 -5.19 -1.43 -10.70
C ALA A 190 -6.07 -0.61 -9.74
N ALA A 191 -7.36 -0.46 -10.07
CA ALA A 191 -8.25 0.42 -9.35
C ALA A 191 -9.50 -0.32 -8.86
N ILE A 192 -9.88 -0.07 -7.60
CA ILE A 192 -11.15 -0.50 -7.04
C ILE A 192 -12.14 0.67 -7.00
N LYS A 193 -13.38 0.41 -7.38
CA LYS A 193 -14.49 1.34 -7.24
C LYS A 193 -15.58 0.69 -6.41
N LYS A 194 -16.03 1.41 -5.38
CA LYS A 194 -17.13 1.00 -4.50
C LYS A 194 -18.28 1.98 -4.65
N GLN A 195 -19.47 1.46 -4.91
CA GLN A 195 -20.68 2.26 -5.06
C GLN A 195 -21.79 1.64 -4.23
N SER A 196 -22.23 2.34 -3.19
CA SER A 196 -23.32 1.88 -2.35
C SER A 196 -24.67 2.16 -3.00
N TYR A 197 -25.58 1.22 -2.97
CA TYR A 197 -26.99 1.46 -3.30
C TYR A 197 -27.83 1.70 -2.03
N LYS A 198 -27.38 1.16 -0.91
CA LYS A 198 -27.98 1.37 0.40
C LYS A 198 -26.88 1.48 1.44
N GLU A 199 -26.84 2.59 2.14
CA GLU A 199 -25.75 2.91 3.08
C GLU A 199 -25.89 2.18 4.41
N GLU A 200 -27.11 1.89 4.85
CA GLU A 200 -27.35 1.30 6.15
C GLU A 200 -28.55 0.35 6.13
N VAL A 201 -28.28 -0.89 6.52
CA VAL A 201 -29.29 -1.92 6.77
C VAL A 201 -28.97 -2.56 8.12
N ASP A 202 -29.98 -2.78 8.93
CA ASP A 202 -29.88 -3.45 10.22
C ASP A 202 -30.21 -4.94 10.05
N LEU A 203 -29.20 -5.80 10.21
CA LEU A 203 -29.34 -7.25 10.06
C LEU A 203 -30.29 -7.86 11.12
N SER A 204 -30.43 -7.23 12.28
CA SER A 204 -31.35 -7.71 13.30
C SER A 204 -32.82 -7.58 12.87
N GLN A 205 -33.10 -6.69 11.93
CA GLN A 205 -34.44 -6.45 11.38
C GLN A 205 -34.64 -7.10 10.01
N ALA A 206 -33.59 -7.17 9.20
CA ALA A 206 -33.64 -7.66 7.83
C ALA A 206 -32.35 -8.43 7.48
N PRO A 207 -32.21 -9.71 7.87
CA PRO A 207 -31.01 -10.50 7.58
C PRO A 207 -30.97 -11.08 6.17
N GLU A 208 -32.06 -11.04 5.40
CA GLU A 208 -32.21 -11.67 4.10
C GLU A 208 -32.34 -10.66 2.97
N PHE A 209 -31.67 -10.93 1.87
CA PHE A 209 -31.61 -10.08 0.69
C PHE A 209 -31.73 -10.90 -0.58
N ARG A 210 -32.50 -10.41 -1.55
CA ARG A 210 -32.42 -10.94 -2.91
C ARG A 210 -31.31 -10.21 -3.64
N LEU A 211 -30.35 -10.96 -4.19
CA LEU A 211 -29.19 -10.44 -4.91
C LEU A 211 -29.21 -10.94 -6.36
N LYS A 212 -28.83 -10.06 -7.29
CA LYS A 212 -28.64 -10.39 -8.70
C LYS A 212 -27.32 -9.85 -9.20
N LEU A 213 -26.58 -10.68 -9.93
CA LEU A 213 -25.40 -10.30 -10.68
C LEU A 213 -25.56 -10.81 -12.11
N GLN A 214 -25.48 -9.90 -13.07
CA GLN A 214 -25.69 -10.21 -14.49
C GLN A 214 -24.50 -9.69 -15.30
N ARG A 215 -24.05 -10.48 -16.27
CA ARG A 215 -23.19 -10.05 -17.36
C ARG A 215 -24.00 -9.94 -18.63
N THR A 216 -23.85 -8.82 -19.35
CA THR A 216 -24.41 -8.57 -20.68
C THR A 216 -23.27 -8.32 -21.68
N ASN A 217 -23.59 -8.14 -22.95
CA ASN A 217 -22.60 -7.75 -23.97
C ASN A 217 -21.97 -6.37 -23.67
N GLU A 218 -22.64 -5.49 -22.95
CA GLU A 218 -22.23 -4.11 -22.66
C GLU A 218 -21.46 -3.99 -21.36
N GLY A 219 -21.74 -4.88 -20.36
CA GLY A 219 -21.14 -4.78 -19.04
C GLY A 219 -21.81 -5.69 -18.03
N PHE A 220 -21.90 -5.20 -16.79
CA PHE A 220 -22.53 -5.93 -15.70
C PHE A 220 -23.65 -5.11 -15.09
N VAL A 221 -24.63 -5.81 -14.55
CA VAL A 221 -25.68 -5.24 -13.70
C VAL A 221 -25.65 -5.97 -12.36
N THR A 222 -25.52 -5.22 -11.28
CA THR A 222 -25.71 -5.71 -9.92
C THR A 222 -27.03 -5.15 -9.40
N ALA A 223 -27.82 -5.95 -8.71
CA ALA A 223 -29.08 -5.49 -8.13
C ALA A 223 -29.37 -6.18 -6.80
N TRP A 224 -30.09 -5.50 -5.92
CA TRP A 224 -30.59 -6.07 -4.68
C TRP A 224 -32.05 -5.66 -4.44
N ALA A 225 -32.76 -6.47 -3.68
CA ALA A 225 -34.07 -6.17 -3.15
C ALA A 225 -34.20 -6.76 -1.74
N PRO A 226 -35.05 -6.21 -0.86
CA PRO A 226 -35.41 -6.86 0.37
C PRO A 226 -36.02 -8.25 0.11
N ALA A 227 -35.86 -9.19 1.03
CA ALA A 227 -36.48 -10.49 0.90
C ALA A 227 -38.00 -10.39 0.70
N GLY A 228 -38.54 -11.19 -0.21
CA GLY A 228 -39.98 -11.18 -0.55
C GLY A 228 -40.44 -9.95 -1.33
N SER A 229 -39.55 -9.10 -1.82
CA SER A 229 -39.87 -7.89 -2.61
C SER A 229 -39.27 -7.98 -4.01
N ASP A 230 -40.01 -7.42 -4.99
CA ASP A 230 -39.52 -7.21 -6.36
C ASP A 230 -39.07 -5.76 -6.61
N ALA A 231 -38.90 -4.96 -5.56
CA ALA A 231 -38.41 -3.59 -5.64
C ALA A 231 -36.89 -3.55 -5.82
N TRP A 232 -36.40 -3.92 -6.99
CA TRP A 232 -34.97 -3.98 -7.29
C TRP A 232 -34.32 -2.59 -7.37
N VAL A 233 -33.20 -2.43 -6.69
CA VAL A 233 -32.29 -1.31 -6.86
C VAL A 233 -31.05 -1.83 -7.56
N SER A 234 -30.68 -1.24 -8.69
CA SER A 234 -29.60 -1.73 -9.55
C SER A 234 -28.51 -0.70 -9.81
N GLN A 235 -27.31 -1.22 -10.13
CA GLN A 235 -26.16 -0.45 -10.58
C GLN A 235 -25.61 -1.11 -11.85
N SER A 236 -25.23 -0.29 -12.82
CA SER A 236 -24.59 -0.74 -14.06
C SER A 236 -23.10 -0.50 -14.02
N VAL A 237 -22.34 -1.50 -14.46
CA VAL A 237 -20.89 -1.44 -14.64
C VAL A 237 -20.61 -1.61 -16.13
N PRO A 238 -20.26 -0.54 -16.86
CA PRO A 238 -19.93 -0.67 -18.28
C PRO A 238 -18.66 -1.49 -18.46
N ARG A 239 -18.49 -2.19 -19.56
CA ARG A 239 -17.36 -3.05 -19.95
C ARG A 239 -17.47 -4.51 -19.50
N ALA A 240 -18.11 -5.33 -20.34
CA ALA A 240 -18.19 -6.77 -20.18
C ALA A 240 -16.83 -7.48 -20.22
N SER A 241 -15.83 -6.86 -20.86
CA SER A 241 -14.47 -7.39 -20.97
C SER A 241 -13.61 -7.25 -19.71
N LEU A 242 -14.11 -6.58 -18.66
CA LEU A 242 -13.39 -6.38 -17.41
C LEU A 242 -12.83 -7.69 -16.84
N ILE A 243 -13.59 -8.78 -16.90
CA ILE A 243 -13.23 -10.09 -16.37
C ILE A 243 -12.50 -11.01 -17.37
N SER A 244 -12.03 -10.50 -18.49
CA SER A 244 -11.28 -11.28 -19.49
C SER A 244 -9.85 -10.77 -19.71
N VAL A 245 -9.31 -10.01 -18.76
CA VAL A 245 -7.97 -9.41 -18.85
C VAL A 245 -6.89 -10.43 -18.55
N GLN A 246 -6.97 -11.15 -17.44
CA GLN A 246 -5.98 -12.16 -17.08
C GLN A 246 -6.25 -13.52 -17.72
N ASN A 247 -7.51 -13.82 -18.02
CA ASN A 247 -7.92 -15.06 -18.70
C ASN A 247 -8.93 -14.72 -19.79
N GLN A 248 -8.56 -14.99 -21.05
CA GLN A 248 -9.41 -14.68 -22.20
C GLN A 248 -10.42 -15.77 -22.52
N ASP A 249 -10.27 -16.99 -21.97
CA ASP A 249 -11.09 -18.14 -22.32
C ASP A 249 -12.26 -18.33 -21.36
N ARG A 250 -12.06 -18.00 -20.08
CA ARG A 250 -13.01 -18.31 -19.01
C ARG A 250 -13.00 -17.28 -17.88
N TYR A 251 -14.06 -17.32 -17.10
CA TYR A 251 -14.21 -16.56 -15.85
C TYR A 251 -14.98 -17.37 -14.82
N TYR A 252 -15.02 -16.90 -13.59
CA TYR A 252 -15.57 -17.61 -12.45
C TYR A 252 -16.69 -16.77 -11.82
N VAL A 253 -17.86 -17.39 -11.60
CA VAL A 253 -19.04 -16.74 -11.03
C VAL A 253 -19.63 -17.58 -9.91
N GLY A 254 -20.10 -16.91 -8.85
CA GLY A 254 -20.68 -17.62 -7.72
C GLY A 254 -20.89 -16.75 -6.50
N PHE A 255 -20.80 -17.38 -5.33
CA PHE A 255 -21.10 -16.83 -4.01
C PHE A 255 -19.85 -16.79 -3.16
N PHE A 256 -19.67 -15.73 -2.38
CA PHE A 256 -18.49 -15.59 -1.53
C PHE A 256 -18.84 -15.18 -0.10
N ALA A 257 -17.95 -15.56 0.82
CA ALA A 257 -17.84 -15.00 2.16
C ALA A 257 -16.38 -14.62 2.44
N SER A 258 -16.15 -13.54 3.14
CA SER A 258 -14.81 -13.06 3.46
C SER A 258 -14.75 -12.55 4.90
N ARG A 259 -13.62 -12.77 5.51
CA ARG A 259 -13.30 -12.44 6.88
C ARG A 259 -14.15 -13.26 7.85
N ASN A 260 -14.79 -12.65 8.80
CA ASN A 260 -15.59 -13.31 9.82
C ASN A 260 -17.07 -13.30 9.39
N ALA A 261 -17.39 -14.10 8.36
CA ALA A 261 -18.70 -14.11 7.72
C ALA A 261 -19.24 -15.53 7.52
N LYS A 262 -20.53 -15.69 7.74
CA LYS A 262 -21.30 -16.88 7.42
C LYS A 262 -22.64 -16.50 6.79
N ILE A 263 -22.97 -17.12 5.67
CA ILE A 263 -24.21 -16.88 4.94
C ILE A 263 -24.88 -18.19 4.57
N THR A 264 -26.21 -18.14 4.43
CA THR A 264 -27.01 -19.18 3.80
C THR A 264 -27.63 -18.63 2.52
N VAL A 265 -27.44 -19.34 1.42
CA VAL A 265 -27.96 -19.04 0.09
C VAL A 265 -29.12 -20.00 -0.23
N THR A 266 -30.25 -19.45 -0.65
CA THR A 266 -31.43 -20.19 -1.12
C THR A 266 -31.92 -19.62 -2.43
N ASP A 267 -32.83 -20.34 -3.10
CA ASP A 267 -33.42 -19.91 -4.38
C ASP A 267 -32.37 -19.51 -5.43
N ALA A 268 -31.23 -20.19 -5.42
CA ALA A 268 -30.13 -19.90 -6.31
C ALA A 268 -30.46 -20.39 -7.74
N ALA A 269 -30.30 -19.49 -8.70
CA ALA A 269 -30.48 -19.79 -10.12
C ALA A 269 -29.38 -19.17 -10.96
N LEU A 270 -28.79 -19.95 -11.85
CA LEU A 270 -27.83 -19.50 -12.85
C LEU A 270 -28.39 -19.79 -14.24
N THR A 271 -28.52 -18.76 -15.07
CA THR A 271 -28.88 -18.91 -16.48
C THR A 271 -27.78 -18.29 -17.35
N THR A 272 -27.50 -18.91 -18.48
CA THR A 272 -26.48 -18.43 -19.43
C THR A 272 -27.10 -18.15 -20.81
N SER A 273 -26.43 -17.31 -21.58
CA SER A 273 -26.75 -17.00 -22.96
C SER A 273 -25.46 -16.72 -23.74
N VAL A 274 -25.50 -16.86 -25.05
CA VAL A 274 -24.32 -16.58 -25.90
C VAL A 274 -24.00 -15.08 -25.81
N ALA A 275 -22.73 -14.76 -25.55
CA ALA A 275 -22.20 -13.41 -25.61
C ALA A 275 -21.78 -13.04 -27.03
N GLU A 276 -22.12 -11.84 -27.47
CA GLU A 276 -21.52 -11.25 -28.66
C GLU A 276 -20.06 -10.89 -28.38
N THR A 277 -19.19 -11.10 -29.38
CA THR A 277 -17.80 -10.72 -29.26
C THR A 277 -17.66 -9.20 -29.28
N VAL A 278 -17.48 -8.61 -28.11
CA VAL A 278 -17.16 -7.18 -27.99
C VAL A 278 -15.65 -7.04 -27.91
N ALA A 279 -15.04 -6.29 -28.84
CA ALA A 279 -13.62 -5.98 -28.77
C ALA A 279 -13.34 -5.19 -27.49
N SER A 280 -12.55 -5.79 -26.58
CA SER A 280 -12.15 -5.11 -25.34
C SER A 280 -11.09 -4.06 -25.66
N LYS A 281 -11.29 -2.83 -25.17
CA LYS A 281 -10.20 -1.87 -25.10
C LYS A 281 -9.29 -2.29 -23.95
N PRO A 282 -7.97 -2.44 -24.17
CA PRO A 282 -7.03 -2.68 -23.08
C PRO A 282 -7.21 -1.61 -22.01
N TRP A 283 -7.24 -2.03 -20.76
CA TRP A 283 -7.24 -1.09 -19.66
C TRP A 283 -5.94 -0.27 -19.68
N GLN A 284 -6.07 1.04 -19.48
CA GLN A 284 -4.92 1.93 -19.35
C GLN A 284 -5.00 2.60 -17.97
N PRO A 285 -3.91 2.60 -17.18
CA PRO A 285 -3.87 3.37 -15.95
C PRO A 285 -4.11 4.85 -16.26
N LYS A 286 -4.83 5.53 -15.40
CA LYS A 286 -5.00 6.98 -15.52
C LYS A 286 -3.63 7.64 -15.35
N ALA A 287 -3.16 8.32 -16.39
CA ALA A 287 -1.93 9.09 -16.32
C ALA A 287 -2.06 10.18 -15.24
N LEU A 288 -1.02 10.36 -14.45
CA LEU A 288 -0.94 11.51 -13.54
C LEU A 288 -0.85 12.80 -14.38
N PRO A 289 -1.39 13.93 -13.91
CA PRO A 289 -1.21 15.20 -14.58
C PRO A 289 0.28 15.60 -14.56
N PRO A 290 0.73 16.43 -15.51
CA PRO A 290 2.04 17.05 -15.42
C PRO A 290 2.17 17.90 -14.14
N VAL A 291 3.25 17.68 -13.40
CA VAL A 291 3.58 18.39 -12.16
C VAL A 291 4.94 19.06 -12.33
N VAL A 292 5.01 20.34 -11.98
CA VAL A 292 6.25 21.12 -11.95
C VAL A 292 6.52 21.55 -10.51
N GLN A 293 7.72 21.29 -10.03
CA GLN A 293 8.22 21.71 -8.71
C GLN A 293 9.26 22.83 -8.91
N ILE A 294 8.99 24.02 -8.39
CA ILE A 294 9.98 25.11 -8.32
C ILE A 294 10.91 24.82 -7.13
N ALA A 295 12.19 24.62 -7.41
CA ALA A 295 13.20 24.25 -6.41
C ALA A 295 14.05 25.45 -5.92
N SER A 296 13.89 26.62 -6.52
CA SER A 296 14.59 27.86 -6.15
C SER A 296 13.77 28.71 -5.18
N PRO A 297 14.43 29.39 -4.21
CA PRO A 297 13.75 30.12 -3.14
C PRO A 297 13.01 31.38 -3.63
N GLY A 298 11.89 31.72 -2.95
CA GLY A 298 11.16 32.95 -3.21
C GLY A 298 11.82 34.21 -2.67
N LYS A 299 12.97 34.09 -1.97
CA LYS A 299 13.77 35.21 -1.45
C LYS A 299 15.25 34.96 -1.74
N SER A 300 16.02 36.03 -1.98
CA SER A 300 17.48 35.96 -2.16
C SER A 300 18.17 37.21 -1.61
N THR A 301 19.31 37.03 -0.98
CA THR A 301 20.18 38.12 -0.53
C THR A 301 21.25 38.50 -1.58
N SER A 302 21.30 37.75 -2.69
CA SER A 302 22.21 37.96 -3.82
C SER A 302 21.44 38.42 -5.06
N GLU A 303 22.10 39.25 -5.90
CA GLU A 303 21.61 39.54 -7.24
C GLU A 303 21.77 38.37 -8.20
N ASP A 304 22.81 37.54 -7.98
CA ASP A 304 22.99 36.31 -8.71
C ASP A 304 22.01 35.27 -8.19
N TYR A 305 21.17 34.78 -9.08
CA TYR A 305 20.08 33.87 -8.77
C TYR A 305 20.02 32.75 -9.79
N GLN A 306 19.56 31.56 -9.34
CA GLN A 306 19.32 30.41 -10.19
C GLN A 306 17.84 30.05 -10.11
N VAL A 307 17.12 30.09 -11.22
CA VAL A 307 15.80 29.51 -11.31
C VAL A 307 15.98 28.02 -11.54
N GLN A 308 15.47 27.22 -10.60
CA GLN A 308 15.53 25.75 -10.63
C GLN A 308 14.13 25.15 -10.56
N ALA A 309 13.89 24.14 -11.40
CA ALA A 309 12.64 23.40 -11.42
C ALA A 309 12.86 21.98 -11.92
N ARG A 310 11.90 21.09 -11.61
CA ARG A 310 11.86 19.73 -12.15
C ARG A 310 10.42 19.33 -12.44
N ALA A 311 10.22 18.36 -13.35
CA ALA A 311 8.90 17.89 -13.72
C ALA A 311 8.83 16.35 -13.68
N ASN A 312 7.61 15.81 -13.58
CA ASN A 312 7.37 14.38 -13.58
C ASN A 312 7.31 13.73 -14.97
N TYR A 313 7.47 14.51 -16.04
CA TYR A 313 7.51 14.07 -17.43
C TYR A 313 8.74 14.62 -18.16
N ASP A 314 9.13 13.92 -19.23
CA ASP A 314 10.03 14.49 -20.27
C ASP A 314 9.33 15.69 -20.90
N GLY A 315 10.07 16.76 -21.17
CA GLY A 315 9.48 17.96 -21.78
C GLY A 315 10.46 19.09 -21.97
N VAL A 316 9.93 20.27 -22.22
CA VAL A 316 10.70 21.49 -22.50
C VAL A 316 10.30 22.59 -21.54
N PHE A 317 11.27 23.18 -20.85
CA PHE A 317 11.09 24.38 -20.05
C PHE A 317 11.43 25.63 -20.84
N ARG A 318 10.60 26.66 -20.67
CA ARG A 318 10.82 28.06 -21.10
C ARG A 318 10.63 28.99 -19.93
N LEU A 319 11.57 29.94 -19.74
CA LEU A 319 11.54 30.88 -18.63
C LEU A 319 11.46 32.31 -19.14
N ARG A 320 10.64 33.15 -18.50
CA ARG A 320 10.60 34.60 -18.67
C ARG A 320 10.84 35.27 -17.32
N GLN A 321 11.55 36.36 -17.35
CA GLN A 321 11.69 37.31 -16.23
C GLN A 321 11.15 38.64 -16.66
N ASN A 322 10.19 39.22 -15.94
CA ASN A 322 9.52 40.49 -16.29
C ASN A 322 9.07 40.53 -17.78
N GLU A 323 8.42 39.43 -18.21
CA GLU A 323 7.91 39.21 -19.58
C GLU A 323 8.99 38.95 -20.66
N VAL A 324 10.28 39.14 -20.35
CA VAL A 324 11.40 38.88 -21.27
C VAL A 324 11.88 37.44 -21.13
N VAL A 325 12.04 36.72 -22.25
CA VAL A 325 12.63 35.38 -22.27
C VAL A 325 14.08 35.44 -21.81
N ILE A 326 14.43 34.62 -20.82
CA ILE A 326 15.82 34.47 -20.35
C ILE A 326 16.25 32.99 -20.56
N GLY A 327 17.49 32.83 -21.01
CA GLY A 327 18.01 31.56 -21.43
C GLY A 327 17.35 31.00 -22.71
N ASN A 328 17.71 29.81 -23.08
CA ASN A 328 17.11 29.09 -24.20
C ASN A 328 16.06 28.08 -23.68
N ASP A 329 15.12 27.72 -24.54
CA ASP A 329 14.25 26.58 -24.29
C ASP A 329 15.12 25.34 -24.01
N LYS A 330 14.89 24.65 -22.90
CA LYS A 330 15.70 23.52 -22.45
C LYS A 330 14.88 22.25 -22.33
N SER A 331 15.24 21.22 -23.11
CA SER A 331 14.71 19.89 -22.95
C SER A 331 15.26 19.23 -21.69
N VAL A 332 14.39 18.58 -20.92
CA VAL A 332 14.73 17.84 -19.71
C VAL A 332 14.07 16.46 -19.70
N LYS A 333 14.71 15.53 -19.04
CA LYS A 333 14.10 14.24 -18.68
C LYS A 333 13.24 14.38 -17.43
N ALA A 334 12.28 13.49 -17.27
CA ALA A 334 11.47 13.40 -16.05
C ALA A 334 12.36 13.29 -14.80
N GLY A 335 12.15 14.15 -13.81
CA GLY A 335 12.97 14.25 -12.61
C GLY A 335 14.27 15.05 -12.73
N GLU A 336 14.73 15.34 -13.96
CA GLU A 336 15.95 16.12 -14.19
C GLU A 336 15.78 17.58 -13.75
N MET A 337 16.83 18.15 -13.13
CA MET A 337 16.82 19.54 -12.69
C MET A 337 17.05 20.49 -13.88
N TYR A 338 16.05 21.30 -14.18
CA TYR A 338 16.19 22.49 -14.99
C TYR A 338 16.86 23.58 -14.15
N SER A 339 17.86 24.26 -14.69
CA SER A 339 18.52 25.38 -14.02
C SER A 339 18.93 26.48 -15.04
N VAL A 340 18.57 27.72 -14.76
CA VAL A 340 18.89 28.90 -15.58
C VAL A 340 19.31 30.05 -14.67
N PRO A 341 20.47 30.71 -14.93
CA PRO A 341 20.89 31.89 -14.20
C PRO A 341 19.99 33.10 -14.51
N ALA A 342 19.72 33.87 -13.48
CA ALA A 342 18.99 35.15 -13.58
C ALA A 342 19.68 36.23 -12.75
N LYS A 343 19.44 37.49 -13.08
CA LYS A 343 19.85 38.66 -12.28
C LYS A 343 18.63 39.26 -11.62
N LEU A 344 18.65 39.39 -10.29
CA LEU A 344 17.57 40.02 -9.55
C LEU A 344 17.73 41.56 -9.56
N SER A 345 16.62 42.23 -9.75
CA SER A 345 16.43 43.66 -9.65
C SER A 345 15.42 44.01 -8.56
N ASP A 346 14.82 45.20 -8.59
CA ASP A 346 13.76 45.56 -7.63
C ASP A 346 12.42 44.84 -7.91
N ASN A 347 12.21 44.42 -9.13
CA ASN A 347 11.04 43.63 -9.52
C ASN A 347 11.46 42.34 -10.25
N ASN A 348 11.12 41.20 -9.70
CA ASN A 348 11.54 39.90 -10.20
C ASN A 348 10.33 38.95 -10.33
N ALA A 349 9.50 39.22 -11.33
CA ALA A 349 8.39 38.33 -11.70
C ALA A 349 8.87 37.29 -12.71
N PHE A 350 8.71 36.04 -12.41
CA PHE A 350 9.06 34.89 -13.26
C PHE A 350 7.81 34.19 -13.78
N ASP A 351 7.88 33.76 -15.03
CA ASP A 351 6.89 32.92 -15.69
C ASP A 351 7.60 31.72 -16.31
N LEU A 352 7.43 30.56 -15.69
CA LEU A 352 8.00 29.28 -16.11
C LEU A 352 6.92 28.44 -16.79
N THR A 353 7.11 28.13 -18.05
CA THR A 353 6.24 27.25 -18.82
C THR A 353 6.95 25.94 -19.06
N PHE A 354 6.29 24.83 -18.70
CA PHE A 354 6.71 23.48 -19.00
C PHE A 354 5.75 22.87 -20.03
N THR A 355 6.30 22.44 -21.16
CA THR A 355 5.56 21.71 -22.19
C THR A 355 5.97 20.25 -22.14
N PRO A 356 5.14 19.35 -21.58
CA PRO A 356 5.44 17.93 -21.51
C PRO A 356 5.43 17.28 -22.90
N ALA A 357 6.13 16.16 -23.07
CA ALA A 357 6.08 15.35 -24.28
C ALA A 357 4.67 14.82 -24.59
N SER A 358 3.85 14.67 -23.55
CA SER A 358 2.42 14.34 -23.68
C SER A 358 1.63 14.99 -22.54
N GLY A 359 0.45 15.55 -22.88
CA GLY A 359 -0.40 16.27 -21.93
C GLY A 359 -0.39 17.79 -22.16
N GLU A 360 -1.12 18.51 -21.32
CA GLU A 360 -1.25 19.96 -21.43
C GLU A 360 -0.05 20.69 -20.80
N PRO A 361 0.37 21.83 -21.33
CA PRO A 361 1.42 22.66 -20.73
C PRO A 361 1.04 23.13 -19.33
N VAL A 362 2.05 23.20 -18.46
CA VAL A 362 1.93 23.74 -17.09
C VAL A 362 2.65 25.09 -17.01
N GLN A 363 1.96 26.10 -16.55
CA GLN A 363 2.51 27.43 -16.32
C GLN A 363 2.58 27.71 -14.82
N GLN A 364 3.74 28.15 -14.35
CA GLN A 364 4.01 28.55 -12.97
C GLN A 364 4.49 29.99 -12.94
N LYS A 365 3.75 30.88 -12.26
CA LYS A 365 4.15 32.27 -12.04
C LYS A 365 4.57 32.45 -10.60
N PHE A 366 5.72 33.04 -10.37
CA PHE A 366 6.24 33.34 -9.04
C PHE A 366 7.06 34.61 -9.03
N THR A 367 7.26 35.19 -7.85
CA THR A 367 8.09 36.37 -7.62
C THR A 367 9.25 36.01 -6.70
N VAL A 368 10.37 36.69 -6.84
CA VAL A 368 11.52 36.57 -5.97
C VAL A 368 11.83 37.91 -5.33
N GLU A 369 11.79 37.97 -4.01
CA GLU A 369 12.12 39.12 -3.21
C GLU A 369 13.64 39.22 -3.03
N LYS A 370 14.23 40.38 -3.38
CA LYS A 370 15.63 40.67 -3.06
C LYS A 370 15.69 41.30 -1.67
N VAL A 371 16.34 40.61 -0.73
CA VAL A 371 16.48 41.03 0.67
C VAL A 371 17.89 41.61 0.89
N ALA A 372 17.98 42.85 1.35
CA ALA A 372 19.25 43.50 1.64
C ALA A 372 19.64 43.39 3.13
N GLY A 373 20.94 43.53 3.41
CA GLY A 373 21.44 43.69 4.77
C GLY A 373 21.59 42.38 5.60
N ILE A 374 21.36 41.23 4.99
CA ILE A 374 21.49 39.92 5.65
C ILE A 374 22.59 39.13 4.99
N THR A 375 23.48 38.51 5.81
CA THR A 375 24.47 37.54 5.33
C THR A 375 23.90 36.14 5.49
N ALA A 376 23.35 35.57 4.44
CA ALA A 376 22.58 34.30 4.49
C ALA A 376 23.44 33.03 4.36
N THR A 377 24.74 33.10 4.50
CA THR A 377 25.64 31.91 4.51
C THR A 377 25.64 31.18 5.83
N THR A 378 25.44 31.88 6.95
CA THR A 378 25.23 31.31 8.27
C THR A 378 24.17 32.10 8.99
N LEU A 379 23.07 31.45 9.35
CA LEU A 379 21.93 32.04 10.04
C LEU A 379 21.75 31.37 11.41
N HIS A 380 21.63 32.19 12.45
CA HIS A 380 21.31 31.75 13.80
C HIS A 380 19.81 31.90 14.04
N VAL A 381 19.19 30.87 14.55
CA VAL A 381 17.77 30.84 14.93
C VAL A 381 17.60 30.51 16.42
N SER A 382 16.54 31.02 17.03
CA SER A 382 16.14 30.64 18.39
C SER A 382 14.63 30.49 18.48
N PRO A 383 14.10 29.83 19.53
CA PRO A 383 12.66 29.75 19.75
C PRO A 383 11.94 31.10 19.81
N GLU A 384 12.62 32.15 20.30
CA GLU A 384 12.12 33.52 20.41
C GLU A 384 12.57 34.40 19.22
N GLY A 385 13.26 33.81 18.24
CA GLY A 385 13.71 34.51 17.03
C GLY A 385 12.54 35.08 16.24
N LYS A 386 12.81 36.21 15.55
CA LYS A 386 11.77 36.95 14.82
C LYS A 386 12.11 37.03 13.35
N ALA A 387 11.09 37.21 12.51
CA ALA A 387 11.27 37.38 11.06
C ALA A 387 12.17 38.58 10.72
N GLU A 388 12.17 39.64 11.53
CA GLU A 388 12.99 40.82 11.38
C GLU A 388 14.40 40.66 11.96
N GLY A 389 14.72 39.53 12.56
CA GLY A 389 16.04 39.20 13.07
C GLY A 389 17.11 39.25 11.96
N GLN A 390 18.36 39.52 12.35
CA GLN A 390 19.47 39.59 11.40
C GLN A 390 20.14 38.26 11.12
N GLY A 391 19.65 37.16 11.75
CA GLY A 391 20.27 35.85 11.65
C GLY A 391 21.64 35.73 12.33
N THR A 392 21.94 36.60 13.27
CA THR A 392 23.15 36.57 14.10
C THR A 392 22.83 36.01 15.49
N VAL A 393 23.85 35.63 16.27
CA VAL A 393 23.67 35.22 17.67
C VAL A 393 22.98 36.27 18.52
N ALA A 394 23.29 37.57 18.27
CA ALA A 394 22.71 38.69 19.03
C ALA A 394 21.29 39.06 18.55
N SER A 395 20.95 38.74 17.32
CA SER A 395 19.62 39.00 16.72
C SER A 395 19.17 37.81 15.89
N PRO A 396 18.76 36.70 16.56
CA PRO A 396 18.39 35.49 15.86
C PRO A 396 17.06 35.63 15.10
N MET A 397 16.92 34.88 14.02
CA MET A 397 15.68 34.74 13.25
C MET A 397 14.78 33.64 13.82
N ASP A 398 13.51 33.66 13.43
CA ASP A 398 12.70 32.47 13.46
C ASP A 398 13.17 31.46 12.38
N LEU A 399 12.88 30.18 12.59
CA LEU A 399 13.33 29.11 11.73
C LEU A 399 12.76 29.21 10.30
N THR A 400 11.48 29.57 10.16
CA THR A 400 10.80 29.66 8.85
C THR A 400 11.43 30.75 7.97
N THR A 401 11.69 31.90 8.53
CA THR A 401 12.36 32.99 7.82
C THR A 401 13.78 32.59 7.44
N ALA A 402 14.55 31.98 8.35
CA ALA A 402 15.91 31.53 8.06
C ALA A 402 15.95 30.51 6.91
N ILE A 403 15.04 29.53 6.89
CA ILE A 403 14.92 28.54 5.81
C ILE A 403 14.68 29.19 4.46
N SER A 404 13.82 30.23 4.43
CA SER A 404 13.48 30.95 3.19
C SER A 404 14.62 31.82 2.62
N LEU A 405 15.52 32.26 3.49
CA LEU A 405 16.62 33.20 3.14
C LEU A 405 17.96 32.47 2.95
N LEU A 406 18.10 31.24 3.43
CA LEU A 406 19.40 30.56 3.45
C LEU A 406 19.99 30.44 2.05
N ALA A 407 21.19 30.98 1.90
CA ALA A 407 21.95 30.91 0.65
C ALA A 407 22.26 29.44 0.24
N PRO A 408 22.49 29.18 -1.05
CA PRO A 408 23.01 27.85 -1.48
C PRO A 408 24.28 27.49 -0.69
N GLY A 409 24.36 26.26 -0.17
CA GLY A 409 25.47 25.80 0.67
C GLY A 409 25.53 26.40 2.08
N GLY A 410 24.55 27.23 2.46
CA GLY A 410 24.50 27.90 3.75
C GLY A 410 24.10 26.96 4.90
N LYS A 411 24.27 27.47 6.14
CA LYS A 411 23.99 26.77 7.38
C LYS A 411 23.03 27.54 8.28
N ILE A 412 22.05 26.84 8.85
CA ILE A 412 21.22 27.32 9.97
C ILE A 412 21.73 26.66 11.24
N ILE A 413 22.06 27.47 12.24
CA ILE A 413 22.43 27.01 13.59
C ILE A 413 21.26 27.30 14.53
N MET A 414 20.70 26.24 15.10
CA MET A 414 19.55 26.30 16.00
C MET A 414 20.03 26.38 17.44
N ALA A 415 19.72 27.47 18.12
CA ALA A 415 19.94 27.57 19.56
C ALA A 415 19.06 26.55 20.31
N LYS A 416 19.53 26.10 21.47
CA LYS A 416 18.78 25.17 22.32
C LYS A 416 17.34 25.68 22.61
N GLY A 417 16.40 24.77 22.67
CA GLY A 417 15.00 25.05 23.05
C GLY A 417 13.98 24.30 22.21
N ASP A 418 12.71 24.64 22.44
CA ASP A 418 11.56 24.02 21.81
C ASP A 418 11.07 24.86 20.64
N TYR A 419 10.99 24.25 19.46
CA TYR A 419 10.54 24.88 18.22
C TYR A 419 9.19 24.32 17.79
N PRO A 420 8.32 25.17 17.21
CA PRO A 420 7.07 24.69 16.63
C PRO A 420 7.31 23.76 15.46
N ARG A 421 6.26 23.09 15.03
CA ARG A 421 6.29 22.30 13.76
C ARG A 421 6.75 23.20 12.63
N SER A 422 7.71 22.73 11.86
CA SER A 422 8.36 23.47 10.78
C SER A 422 8.36 22.68 9.46
N GLU A 423 8.57 23.42 8.37
CA GLU A 423 8.62 22.85 7.02
C GLU A 423 9.84 23.43 6.26
N ILE A 424 10.53 22.55 5.55
CA ILE A 424 11.56 22.92 4.58
C ILE A 424 10.97 22.65 3.18
N PRO A 425 10.36 23.67 2.53
CA PRO A 425 9.62 23.47 1.29
C PRO A 425 10.53 23.16 0.10
N VAL A 426 9.98 22.59 -0.97
CA VAL A 426 10.72 22.29 -2.22
C VAL A 426 11.54 23.49 -2.71
N SER A 427 10.99 24.69 -2.60
CA SER A 427 11.65 25.95 -3.00
C SER A 427 12.92 26.29 -2.20
N SER A 428 13.13 25.65 -1.06
CA SER A 428 14.34 25.82 -0.24
C SER A 428 15.40 24.75 -0.50
N SER A 429 15.30 23.99 -1.61
CA SER A 429 16.26 22.93 -1.93
C SER A 429 17.69 23.47 -2.07
N GLY A 430 18.67 22.65 -1.70
CA GLY A 430 20.07 22.81 -2.07
C GLY A 430 20.37 22.20 -3.44
N SER A 431 21.64 21.93 -3.69
CA SER A 431 22.11 21.16 -4.85
C SER A 431 23.29 20.27 -4.45
N ALA A 432 23.71 19.38 -5.34
CA ALA A 432 24.84 18.47 -5.07
C ALA A 432 26.11 19.20 -4.63
N ASP A 433 26.39 20.37 -5.25
CA ASP A 433 27.56 21.19 -4.95
C ASP A 433 27.31 22.20 -3.82
N ASN A 434 26.06 22.42 -3.42
CA ASN A 434 25.64 23.42 -2.45
C ASN A 434 24.58 22.87 -1.49
N VAL A 435 24.97 21.84 -0.71
CA VAL A 435 24.10 21.23 0.30
C VAL A 435 23.84 22.24 1.42
N LYS A 436 22.58 22.42 1.79
CA LYS A 436 22.16 23.27 2.91
C LYS A 436 22.20 22.50 4.21
N THR A 437 22.49 23.17 5.32
CA THR A 437 22.61 22.52 6.63
C THR A 437 21.64 23.12 7.65
N LEU A 438 20.98 22.25 8.42
CA LEU A 438 20.25 22.57 9.65
C LEU A 438 20.90 21.82 10.79
N GLN A 439 21.50 22.53 11.73
CA GLN A 439 22.29 21.96 12.80
C GLN A 439 21.87 22.49 14.17
N ALA A 440 21.69 21.60 15.13
CA ALA A 440 21.44 21.98 16.52
C ALA A 440 22.73 22.46 17.21
N ASP A 441 22.60 23.50 18.03
CA ASP A 441 23.61 23.94 19.00
C ASP A 441 23.02 23.75 20.40
N GLY A 442 23.30 22.61 20.99
CA GLY A 442 22.70 22.13 22.23
C GLY A 442 21.41 21.34 21.99
N LYS A 443 20.60 21.17 23.04
CA LYS A 443 19.36 20.39 22.93
C LYS A 443 18.26 21.18 22.23
N VAL A 444 17.90 20.73 21.04
CA VAL A 444 16.84 21.30 20.22
C VAL A 444 15.71 20.28 20.06
N VAL A 445 14.47 20.67 20.34
CA VAL A 445 13.28 19.85 20.17
C VAL A 445 12.33 20.53 19.19
N ILE A 446 11.92 19.85 18.13
CA ILE A 446 10.97 20.35 17.13
C ILE A 446 9.67 19.53 17.21
N GLN A 447 8.50 20.22 17.18
CA GLN A 447 7.17 19.59 17.25
C GLN A 447 6.74 18.98 15.90
N GLY A 448 7.67 18.44 15.12
CA GLY A 448 7.53 17.86 13.82
C GLY A 448 8.28 18.66 12.74
N LEU A 449 8.82 17.95 11.76
CA LEU A 449 9.56 18.57 10.65
C LEU A 449 9.18 17.88 9.33
N LEU A 450 8.63 18.67 8.39
CA LEU A 450 8.39 18.25 7.02
C LEU A 450 9.53 18.73 6.12
N VAL A 451 10.17 17.82 5.40
CA VAL A 451 11.30 18.10 4.50
C VAL A 451 10.91 17.75 3.06
N ASP A 452 10.32 18.70 2.35
CA ASP A 452 9.99 18.56 0.92
C ASP A 452 11.17 18.94 0.04
N ALA A 453 12.12 19.66 0.61
CA ALA A 453 13.36 20.08 -0.05
C ALA A 453 14.33 18.91 -0.27
N SER A 454 15.21 19.07 -1.25
CA SER A 454 16.31 18.15 -1.54
C SER A 454 17.66 18.78 -1.16
N TYR A 455 18.67 17.94 -0.93
CA TYR A 455 20.04 18.34 -0.61
C TYR A 455 20.15 19.16 0.68
N TRP A 456 19.59 18.61 1.75
CA TRP A 456 19.78 19.11 3.11
C TRP A 456 20.54 18.11 3.97
N HIS A 457 21.40 18.63 4.84
CA HIS A 457 21.99 17.91 5.98
C HIS A 457 21.33 18.43 7.26
N ILE A 458 20.58 17.58 7.93
CA ILE A 458 19.86 17.88 9.18
C ILE A 458 20.47 17.07 10.29
N SER A 459 20.95 17.72 11.36
CA SER A 459 21.71 17.02 12.40
C SER A 459 21.43 17.52 13.81
N GLY A 460 21.47 16.57 14.76
CA GLY A 460 21.50 16.82 16.20
C GLY A 460 20.19 17.30 16.81
N ILE A 461 19.04 17.09 16.14
CA ILE A 461 17.73 17.53 16.62
C ILE A 461 16.90 16.38 17.21
N ASP A 462 16.05 16.71 18.19
CA ASP A 462 14.98 15.85 18.63
C ASP A 462 13.65 16.25 17.92
N VAL A 463 12.86 15.25 17.52
CA VAL A 463 11.55 15.47 16.89
C VAL A 463 10.46 14.77 17.70
N THR A 464 9.40 15.48 18.08
CA THR A 464 8.30 14.94 18.87
C THR A 464 6.95 15.52 18.44
N GLY A 465 5.87 14.87 18.83
CA GLY A 465 4.49 15.29 18.53
C GLY A 465 4.04 14.96 17.11
N LYS A 466 4.74 15.48 16.10
CA LYS A 466 4.53 15.16 14.69
C LYS A 466 5.84 14.65 14.07
N SER A 467 5.75 13.67 13.20
CA SER A 467 6.89 12.98 12.58
C SER A 467 7.97 13.89 11.99
N LEU A 468 9.20 13.37 11.88
CA LEU A 468 10.12 13.82 10.84
C LEU A 468 9.75 13.13 9.52
N ARG A 469 9.23 13.89 8.59
CA ARG A 469 8.78 13.36 7.28
C ARG A 469 9.63 13.94 6.15
N VAL A 470 10.28 13.07 5.38
CA VAL A 470 11.15 13.43 4.26
C VAL A 470 10.47 13.05 2.95
N GLN A 471 10.19 14.04 2.11
CA GLN A 471 9.56 13.88 0.79
C GLN A 471 10.50 14.29 -0.35
N GLY A 472 11.57 15.00 -0.03
CA GLY A 472 12.64 15.37 -0.95
C GLY A 472 13.67 14.26 -1.15
N SER A 473 14.71 14.54 -1.92
CA SER A 473 15.75 13.59 -2.30
C SER A 473 17.14 14.10 -1.91
N HIS A 474 18.10 13.19 -1.78
CA HIS A 474 19.50 13.50 -1.46
C HIS A 474 19.69 14.23 -0.12
N ASN A 475 18.82 13.94 0.87
CA ASN A 475 18.96 14.49 2.22
C ASN A 475 19.78 13.56 3.10
N LEU A 476 20.57 14.12 4.00
CA LEU A 476 21.25 13.44 5.10
C LEU A 476 20.57 13.83 6.40
N ILE A 477 20.06 12.84 7.12
CA ILE A 477 19.47 12.96 8.46
C ILE A 477 20.44 12.26 9.40
N GLU A 478 21.07 12.99 10.31
CA GLU A 478 22.16 12.47 11.12
C GLU A 478 21.99 12.84 12.59
N ASP A 479 22.25 11.89 13.51
CA ASP A 479 22.18 12.10 14.95
C ASP A 479 20.81 12.71 15.39
N VAL A 480 19.70 12.17 14.86
CA VAL A 480 18.34 12.62 15.13
C VAL A 480 17.62 11.62 16.02
N THR A 481 16.92 12.14 17.03
CA THR A 481 16.04 11.34 17.88
C THR A 481 14.56 11.70 17.61
N ALA A 482 13.73 10.71 17.25
CA ALA A 482 12.30 10.90 17.05
C ALA A 482 11.49 10.10 18.08
N TYR A 483 10.66 10.75 18.89
CA TYR A 483 9.95 10.06 19.94
C TYR A 483 8.59 10.68 20.26
N ARG A 484 7.64 9.83 20.72
CA ARG A 484 6.29 10.22 21.12
C ARG A 484 5.57 11.05 20.06
N ASN A 485 5.75 10.66 18.80
CA ASN A 485 5.01 11.22 17.68
C ASN A 485 3.65 10.54 17.56
N ASP A 486 2.66 11.24 17.03
CA ASP A 486 1.31 10.72 16.77
C ASP A 486 1.19 9.99 15.41
N ASP A 487 2.30 9.62 14.83
CA ASP A 487 2.51 8.82 13.63
C ASP A 487 3.94 8.25 13.69
N THR A 488 4.41 7.61 12.62
CA THR A 488 5.79 7.12 12.47
C THR A 488 6.83 8.18 12.88
N GLY A 489 7.87 7.77 13.61
CA GLY A 489 8.90 8.70 14.08
C GLY A 489 9.67 9.38 12.94
N ILE A 490 10.34 8.58 12.07
CA ILE A 490 11.05 9.09 10.89
C ILE A 490 10.50 8.38 9.65
N GLN A 491 9.94 9.15 8.70
CA GLN A 491 9.33 8.61 7.50
C GLN A 491 9.90 9.23 6.23
N ILE A 492 10.29 8.37 5.28
CA ILE A 492 10.61 8.75 3.90
C ILE A 492 9.47 8.23 3.01
N SER A 493 8.76 9.11 2.33
CA SER A 493 7.66 8.77 1.40
C SER A 493 7.32 9.98 0.53
N SER A 494 6.74 9.75 -0.64
CA SER A 494 6.35 10.84 -1.53
C SER A 494 4.84 11.06 -1.54
N PRO A 495 4.35 12.28 -1.87
CA PRO A 495 2.93 12.55 -2.08
C PRO A 495 2.33 11.71 -3.21
N ASP A 496 1.02 11.50 -3.19
CA ASP A 496 0.29 10.65 -4.15
C ASP A 496 0.33 11.16 -5.59
N ASN A 497 0.53 12.45 -5.78
CA ASN A 497 0.31 13.15 -7.04
C ASN A 497 1.57 13.50 -7.81
N VAL A 498 2.76 13.15 -7.33
CA VAL A 498 4.02 13.63 -7.97
C VAL A 498 4.56 12.69 -9.07
N GLY A 499 4.24 11.42 -9.04
CA GLY A 499 4.78 10.42 -9.98
C GLY A 499 6.21 9.96 -9.67
N ARG A 500 6.57 8.76 -10.16
CA ARG A 500 7.83 8.08 -9.84
C ARG A 500 9.11 8.91 -10.05
N PRO A 501 9.25 9.72 -11.12
CA PRO A 501 10.47 10.50 -11.33
C PRO A 501 10.76 11.56 -10.24
N LEU A 502 9.74 11.90 -9.43
CA LEU A 502 9.86 12.86 -8.33
C LEU A 502 9.78 12.18 -6.96
N TRP A 503 9.81 10.86 -6.87
CA TRP A 503 9.78 10.15 -5.60
C TRP A 503 11.06 10.40 -4.79
N ALA A 504 10.90 10.46 -3.46
CA ALA A 504 11.98 10.63 -2.49
C ALA A 504 13.06 9.55 -2.69
N SER A 505 14.26 9.97 -3.05
CA SER A 505 15.36 9.12 -3.51
C SER A 505 16.68 9.54 -2.89
N TYR A 506 17.61 8.59 -2.73
CA TYR A 506 18.98 8.85 -2.28
C TYR A 506 19.08 9.58 -0.94
N ASN A 507 18.09 9.42 -0.05
CA ASN A 507 18.19 9.94 1.31
C ASN A 507 18.97 8.94 2.19
N ARG A 508 19.71 9.47 3.16
CA ARG A 508 20.45 8.70 4.16
C ARG A 508 20.00 9.12 5.54
N VAL A 509 19.71 8.12 6.38
CA VAL A 509 19.44 8.31 7.82
C VAL A 509 20.54 7.57 8.59
N ILE A 510 21.30 8.29 9.39
CA ILE A 510 22.49 7.76 10.05
C ILE A 510 22.46 8.08 11.55
N ASN A 511 22.80 7.10 12.40
CA ASN A 511 22.89 7.26 13.85
C ASN A 511 21.59 7.81 14.47
N ALA A 512 20.44 7.46 13.92
CA ALA A 512 19.15 7.96 14.41
C ALA A 512 18.49 6.97 15.38
N GLU A 513 17.76 7.51 16.35
CA GLU A 513 16.95 6.74 17.27
C GLU A 513 15.46 7.11 17.14
N SER A 514 14.59 6.10 17.13
CA SER A 514 13.15 6.35 17.04
C SER A 514 12.38 5.44 17.98
N TYR A 515 11.60 6.03 18.92
CA TYR A 515 10.95 5.25 19.96
C TYR A 515 9.65 5.85 20.51
N SER A 516 8.81 4.98 21.08
CA SER A 516 7.55 5.34 21.75
C SER A 516 6.60 6.16 20.86
N ASN A 517 6.60 5.91 19.55
CA ASN A 517 5.67 6.54 18.62
C ASN A 517 4.34 5.78 18.63
N GLU A 518 3.23 6.51 18.69
CA GLU A 518 1.89 5.92 18.82
C GLU A 518 0.86 6.79 18.10
N ASP A 519 0.28 6.29 17.00
CA ASP A 519 -0.83 6.96 16.32
C ASP A 519 -2.15 6.83 17.12
N PRO A 520 -3.13 7.71 16.89
CA PRO A 520 -4.41 7.65 17.61
C PRO A 520 -5.16 6.32 17.44
N GLY A 521 -4.91 5.61 16.34
CA GLY A 521 -5.47 4.28 16.06
C GLY A 521 -4.71 3.15 16.73
N LYS A 522 -3.49 3.39 17.20
CA LYS A 522 -2.56 2.43 17.79
C LYS A 522 -2.20 1.26 16.87
N ILE A 523 -2.02 1.52 15.57
CA ILE A 523 -1.82 0.48 14.56
C ILE A 523 -0.84 0.83 13.44
N ASN A 524 -0.31 2.05 13.34
CA ASN A 524 0.46 2.49 12.17
C ASN A 524 1.72 3.30 12.47
N ALA A 525 2.04 3.58 13.74
CA ALA A 525 3.21 4.39 14.07
C ALA A 525 4.45 3.51 14.22
N ASP A 526 5.26 3.50 13.17
CA ASP A 526 6.55 2.81 13.13
C ASP A 526 7.67 3.63 13.78
N GLY A 527 8.81 2.99 14.03
CA GLY A 527 10.03 3.73 14.35
C GLY A 527 10.56 4.44 13.09
N PHE A 528 10.88 3.66 12.08
CA PHE A 528 11.33 4.14 10.78
C PHE A 528 10.46 3.56 9.68
N ALA A 529 10.00 4.40 8.74
CA ALA A 529 9.29 3.96 7.57
C ALA A 529 9.92 4.52 6.29
N VAL A 530 10.28 3.66 5.37
CA VAL A 530 10.69 4.02 4.00
C VAL A 530 9.73 3.31 3.06
N LYS A 531 8.52 3.88 2.93
CA LYS A 531 7.36 3.18 2.40
C LYS A 531 6.48 4.06 1.52
N MET A 532 5.70 3.41 0.64
CA MET A 532 4.68 4.06 -0.20
C MET A 532 5.24 5.19 -1.08
N ARG A 533 5.56 4.88 -2.33
CA ARG A 533 6.11 5.81 -3.32
C ARG A 533 7.50 6.32 -2.96
N VAL A 534 8.41 5.40 -2.86
CA VAL A 534 9.83 5.65 -2.56
C VAL A 534 10.67 5.34 -3.78
N GLY A 535 11.56 6.26 -4.12
CA GLY A 535 12.53 6.07 -5.21
C GLY A 535 13.79 5.33 -4.77
N GLU A 536 14.78 5.29 -5.65
CA GLU A 536 15.99 4.49 -5.47
C GLU A 536 16.96 5.09 -4.43
N GLY A 537 17.83 4.23 -3.88
CA GLY A 537 19.04 4.65 -3.17
C GLY A 537 18.86 5.16 -1.74
N ASN A 538 17.69 4.98 -1.12
CA ASN A 538 17.49 5.34 0.28
C ASN A 538 18.18 4.32 1.21
N ARG A 539 18.83 4.81 2.28
CA ARG A 539 19.63 4.00 3.22
C ARG A 539 19.39 4.41 4.67
N LEU A 540 19.36 3.41 5.56
CA LEU A 540 19.33 3.61 7.01
C LEU A 540 20.53 2.87 7.61
N GLU A 541 21.38 3.58 8.37
CA GLU A 541 22.64 3.09 8.89
C GLU A 541 22.77 3.40 10.38
N ASN A 542 23.14 2.43 11.20
CA ASN A 542 23.31 2.59 12.65
C ASN A 542 22.07 3.15 13.36
N CYS A 543 20.86 2.75 12.94
CA CYS A 543 19.62 3.25 13.48
C CYS A 543 19.08 2.33 14.58
N ILE A 544 18.43 2.90 15.60
CA ILE A 544 17.80 2.17 16.70
C ILE A 544 16.31 2.48 16.73
N SER A 545 15.48 1.44 16.64
CA SER A 545 14.03 1.53 16.75
C SER A 545 13.51 0.71 17.93
N HIS A 546 12.74 1.32 18.84
CA HIS A 546 12.22 0.56 19.96
C HIS A 546 10.91 1.12 20.56
N ASP A 547 10.13 0.22 21.17
CA ASP A 547 8.93 0.55 21.91
C ASP A 547 7.89 1.35 21.09
N ASN A 548 7.84 1.15 19.74
CA ASN A 548 6.84 1.76 18.87
C ASN A 548 5.59 0.88 18.81
N ILE A 549 4.43 1.51 18.53
CA ILE A 549 3.15 0.79 18.53
C ILE A 549 2.98 -0.13 17.31
N ASP A 550 3.77 0.04 16.26
CA ASP A 550 3.76 -0.81 15.08
C ASP A 550 5.19 -1.36 14.81
N ASP A 551 5.70 -1.29 13.60
CA ASP A 551 6.95 -1.90 13.19
C ASP A 551 8.19 -1.08 13.61
N GLY A 552 9.31 -1.76 13.78
CA GLY A 552 10.60 -1.08 13.99
C GLY A 552 11.06 -0.36 12.73
N PHE A 553 11.15 -1.12 11.63
CA PHE A 553 11.48 -0.64 10.29
C PHE A 553 10.43 -1.16 9.30
N ASP A 554 9.71 -0.25 8.62
CA ASP A 554 8.64 -0.59 7.68
C ASP A 554 8.98 -0.15 6.25
N LEU A 555 9.12 -1.12 5.33
CA LEU A 555 9.33 -0.91 3.90
C LEU A 555 8.07 -1.25 3.08
N PHE A 556 6.89 -1.05 3.64
CA PHE A 556 5.62 -1.40 3.01
C PHE A 556 5.45 -0.77 1.64
N ASN A 557 4.95 -1.57 0.68
CA ASN A 557 4.74 -1.15 -0.70
C ASN A 557 3.31 -1.48 -1.13
N LYS A 558 2.55 -0.46 -1.48
CA LYS A 558 1.21 -0.66 -2.05
C LYS A 558 1.28 -1.06 -3.52
N ILE A 559 0.42 -1.99 -3.90
CA ILE A 559 0.40 -2.51 -5.26
C ILE A 559 -0.04 -1.45 -6.28
N GLU A 560 -0.97 -0.58 -5.93
CA GLU A 560 -1.46 0.49 -6.79
C GLU A 560 -0.40 1.55 -7.12
N ASP A 561 0.58 1.74 -6.24
CA ASP A 561 1.70 2.68 -6.46
C ASP A 561 2.78 2.08 -7.39
N GLY A 562 2.84 0.76 -7.49
CA GLY A 562 3.94 0.04 -8.13
C GLY A 562 5.12 -0.20 -7.18
N ALA A 563 6.14 -0.88 -7.69
CA ALA A 563 7.31 -1.24 -6.88
C ALA A 563 8.08 0.00 -6.42
N ASN A 564 8.41 0.07 -5.13
CA ASN A 564 9.36 1.03 -4.58
C ASN A 564 10.78 0.81 -5.13
N GLY A 565 11.67 1.79 -4.95
CA GLY A 565 13.10 1.60 -5.10
C GLY A 565 13.68 0.72 -4.00
N VAL A 566 14.86 0.17 -4.25
CA VAL A 566 15.59 -0.63 -3.26
C VAL A 566 16.02 0.25 -2.08
N VAL A 567 15.77 -0.26 -0.87
CA VAL A 567 16.19 0.35 0.39
C VAL A 567 17.23 -0.56 1.04
N VAL A 568 18.28 0.03 1.59
CA VAL A 568 19.33 -0.67 2.33
C VAL A 568 19.27 -0.30 3.80
N ILE A 569 19.24 -1.30 4.70
CA ILE A 569 19.31 -1.12 6.16
C ILE A 569 20.54 -1.86 6.67
N GLU A 570 21.41 -1.15 7.36
CA GLU A 570 22.66 -1.72 7.88
C GLU A 570 22.91 -1.36 9.35
N ASN A 571 23.52 -2.28 10.09
CA ASN A 571 24.01 -2.09 11.47
C ASN A 571 22.91 -1.53 12.41
N SER A 572 21.66 -1.90 12.19
CA SER A 572 20.51 -1.29 12.86
C SER A 572 19.86 -2.26 13.84
N ILE A 573 19.13 -1.71 14.82
CA ILE A 573 18.51 -2.48 15.89
C ILE A 573 17.02 -2.17 15.94
N ALA A 574 16.19 -3.22 15.94
CA ALA A 574 14.77 -3.14 16.24
C ALA A 574 14.46 -3.95 17.50
N ARG A 575 13.96 -3.32 18.56
CA ARG A 575 13.66 -4.02 19.80
C ARG A 575 12.35 -3.61 20.42
N ASN A 576 11.61 -4.56 21.01
CA ASN A 576 10.39 -4.33 21.77
C ASN A 576 9.32 -3.52 21.02
N ASN A 577 9.29 -3.52 19.68
CA ASN A 577 8.21 -2.91 18.95
C ASN A 577 6.97 -3.81 19.01
N THR A 578 5.77 -3.23 18.99
CA THR A 578 4.52 -3.98 19.20
C THR A 578 4.16 -4.87 17.99
N SER A 579 4.77 -4.61 16.83
CA SER A 579 4.64 -5.42 15.63
C SER A 579 5.99 -6.06 15.26
N ASN A 580 6.47 -5.90 14.03
CA ASN A 580 7.68 -6.54 13.54
C ASN A 580 8.94 -5.71 13.84
N GLY A 581 10.09 -6.36 13.86
CA GLY A 581 11.37 -5.67 13.87
C GLY A 581 11.69 -5.03 12.52
N PHE A 582 11.81 -5.85 11.48
CA PHE A 582 12.10 -5.43 10.10
C PHE A 582 11.06 -6.03 9.14
N LYS A 583 10.22 -5.18 8.57
CA LYS A 583 9.20 -5.53 7.60
C LYS A 583 9.64 -5.09 6.20
N LEU A 584 10.01 -6.07 5.35
CA LEU A 584 10.78 -5.85 4.13
C LEU A 584 9.91 -5.83 2.88
N GLY A 585 8.79 -5.14 2.90
CA GLY A 585 7.95 -4.97 1.74
C GLY A 585 6.45 -5.08 2.00
N GLY A 586 5.68 -5.35 0.96
CA GLY A 586 4.22 -5.48 1.04
C GLY A 586 3.57 -5.81 -0.29
N GLU A 587 2.37 -6.35 -0.20
CA GLU A 587 1.42 -6.56 -1.29
C GLU A 587 2.00 -7.17 -2.57
N GLY A 588 3.01 -8.07 -2.45
CA GLY A 588 3.58 -8.81 -3.58
C GLY A 588 4.41 -8.01 -4.55
N GLN A 589 4.83 -6.82 -4.21
CA GLN A 589 5.75 -6.06 -5.02
C GLN A 589 7.17 -6.63 -4.91
N PRO A 590 7.78 -7.10 -6.02
CA PRO A 590 9.10 -7.71 -6.00
C PRO A 590 10.18 -6.63 -5.93
N VAL A 591 10.60 -6.27 -4.72
CA VAL A 591 11.67 -5.29 -4.49
C VAL A 591 12.83 -5.98 -3.75
N ALA A 592 14.04 -5.86 -4.27
CA ALA A 592 15.24 -6.48 -3.72
C ALA A 592 15.85 -5.62 -2.58
N HIS A 593 15.09 -5.36 -1.52
CA HIS A 593 15.61 -4.66 -0.35
C HIS A 593 16.74 -5.44 0.32
N GLU A 594 17.60 -4.75 1.03
CA GLU A 594 18.75 -5.31 1.68
C GLU A 594 18.74 -4.99 3.18
N VAL A 595 18.97 -5.99 4.02
CA VAL A 595 19.17 -5.83 5.46
C VAL A 595 20.40 -6.59 5.89
N ARG A 596 21.37 -5.89 6.49
CA ARG A 596 22.67 -6.45 6.87
C ARG A 596 23.10 -6.07 8.27
N ASN A 597 23.81 -6.97 8.94
CA ASN A 597 24.46 -6.73 10.24
C ASN A 597 23.50 -6.15 11.29
N SER A 598 22.21 -6.46 11.19
CA SER A 598 21.14 -5.84 11.98
C SER A 598 20.58 -6.82 13.01
N LYS A 599 19.89 -6.28 14.03
CA LYS A 599 19.41 -7.07 15.17
C LYS A 599 17.93 -6.83 15.40
N ALA A 600 17.15 -7.91 15.53
CA ALA A 600 15.74 -7.86 15.90
C ALA A 600 15.53 -8.59 17.25
N VAL A 601 15.15 -7.87 18.31
CA VAL A 601 15.13 -8.42 19.67
C VAL A 601 13.79 -8.15 20.36
N GLY A 602 13.10 -9.21 20.75
CA GLY A 602 11.92 -9.11 21.61
C GLY A 602 10.74 -8.36 20.99
N ASN A 603 10.66 -8.22 19.67
CA ASN A 603 9.50 -7.60 19.03
C ASN A 603 8.26 -8.53 19.17
N HIS A 604 7.08 -7.94 19.27
CA HIS A 604 5.88 -8.72 19.63
C HIS A 604 5.30 -9.54 18.47
N LEU A 605 5.79 -9.37 17.25
CA LEU A 605 5.51 -10.25 16.13
C LEU A 605 6.80 -10.87 15.59
N ASP A 606 7.23 -10.51 14.39
CA ASP A 606 8.35 -11.13 13.70
C ASP A 606 9.63 -10.30 13.87
N GLY A 607 10.76 -10.96 13.89
CA GLY A 607 12.06 -10.29 13.85
C GLY A 607 12.33 -9.70 12.47
N PHE A 608 12.40 -10.57 11.46
CA PHE A 608 12.55 -10.21 10.05
C PHE A 608 11.46 -10.88 9.22
N THR A 609 10.72 -10.10 8.42
CA THR A 609 9.63 -10.61 7.61
C THR A 609 9.66 -10.05 6.18
N ASP A 610 9.41 -10.92 5.19
CA ASP A 610 9.20 -10.53 3.81
C ASP A 610 7.96 -9.64 3.61
N ASN A 611 6.98 -9.77 4.49
CA ASN A 611 5.67 -9.16 4.36
C ASN A 611 5.09 -9.29 2.94
N PHE A 612 5.16 -10.51 2.38
CA PHE A 612 4.71 -10.85 1.03
C PHE A 612 5.49 -10.18 -0.12
N ASN A 613 6.73 -9.79 0.10
CA ASN A 613 7.65 -9.35 -0.95
C ASN A 613 8.33 -10.57 -1.59
N PRO A 614 8.03 -10.93 -2.86
CA PRO A 614 8.66 -12.05 -3.54
C PRO A 614 9.96 -11.66 -4.26
N GLY A 615 10.48 -10.46 -4.02
CA GLY A 615 11.74 -9.97 -4.60
C GLY A 615 12.95 -10.72 -4.08
N GLN A 616 14.08 -10.55 -4.74
CA GLN A 616 15.36 -11.11 -4.34
C GLN A 616 15.95 -10.31 -3.16
N LEU A 617 15.33 -10.46 -1.98
CA LEU A 617 15.80 -9.80 -0.76
C LEU A 617 17.24 -10.25 -0.42
N VAL A 618 18.06 -9.35 0.12
CA VAL A 618 19.39 -9.66 0.65
C VAL A 618 19.36 -9.55 2.17
N VAL A 619 19.52 -10.68 2.85
CA VAL A 619 19.41 -10.81 4.32
C VAL A 619 20.70 -11.43 4.84
N GLU A 620 21.63 -10.60 5.35
CA GLU A 620 22.99 -11.03 5.63
C GLU A 620 23.47 -10.64 7.03
N ASN A 621 24.06 -11.60 7.74
CA ASN A 621 24.71 -11.40 9.05
C ASN A 621 23.79 -10.78 10.11
N ASN A 622 22.48 -11.05 10.04
CA ASN A 622 21.52 -10.53 11.00
C ASN A 622 21.34 -11.49 12.18
N VAL A 623 20.97 -10.94 13.32
CA VAL A 623 20.65 -11.73 14.52
C VAL A 623 19.24 -11.41 14.98
N ALA A 624 18.43 -12.45 15.16
CA ALA A 624 17.08 -12.34 15.71
C ALA A 624 16.99 -13.10 17.04
N VAL A 625 16.49 -12.44 18.08
CA VAL A 625 16.41 -13.01 19.44
C VAL A 625 15.00 -12.80 20.01
N ASP A 626 14.37 -13.88 20.44
CA ASP A 626 13.14 -13.89 21.23
C ASP A 626 12.00 -13.02 20.69
N ASN A 627 11.88 -12.85 19.37
CA ASN A 627 10.71 -12.21 18.81
C ASN A 627 9.51 -13.15 18.99
N GLN A 628 8.34 -12.63 19.39
CA GLN A 628 7.29 -13.46 19.95
C GLN A 628 6.62 -14.41 18.96
N ARG A 629 6.64 -14.12 17.66
CA ARG A 629 6.10 -15.00 16.62
C ARG A 629 7.26 -15.73 15.91
N PHE A 630 7.81 -15.20 14.85
CA PHE A 630 8.96 -15.74 14.14
C PHE A 630 10.18 -14.87 14.37
N ASN A 631 11.38 -15.46 14.47
CA ASN A 631 12.60 -14.68 14.33
C ASN A 631 12.85 -14.33 12.86
N PHE A 632 12.62 -15.28 11.95
CA PHE A 632 12.68 -15.09 10.49
C PHE A 632 11.48 -15.74 9.81
N ILE A 633 10.75 -14.97 9.01
CA ILE A 633 9.67 -15.48 8.17
C ILE A 633 9.75 -14.90 6.76
N PHE A 634 10.04 -15.78 5.79
CA PHE A 634 10.13 -15.49 4.36
C PHE A 634 9.36 -16.57 3.61
N ARG A 635 8.20 -16.21 3.07
CA ARG A 635 7.18 -17.12 2.56
C ARG A 635 7.40 -17.46 1.08
N PRO A 636 7.13 -18.70 0.65
CA PRO A 636 7.15 -19.03 -0.78
C PRO A 636 6.01 -18.32 -1.51
N SER A 637 6.31 -17.53 -2.53
CA SER A 637 5.30 -16.98 -3.42
C SER A 637 4.75 -18.08 -4.34
N PRO A 638 3.45 -18.25 -4.46
CA PRO A 638 2.87 -19.20 -5.40
C PRO A 638 2.92 -18.71 -6.86
N TYR A 639 3.44 -17.51 -7.11
CA TYR A 639 3.43 -16.84 -8.41
C TYR A 639 4.82 -16.70 -9.05
N GLY A 640 5.83 -17.37 -8.51
CA GLY A 640 7.21 -17.33 -9.00
C GLY A 640 8.02 -18.51 -8.48
N ASP A 641 9.32 -18.54 -8.80
CA ASP A 641 10.23 -19.55 -8.28
C ASP A 641 10.69 -19.13 -6.86
N PRO A 642 10.25 -19.86 -5.81
CA PRO A 642 10.64 -19.53 -4.43
C PRO A 642 12.14 -19.50 -4.18
N SER A 643 12.96 -20.25 -4.94
CA SER A 643 14.40 -20.30 -4.78
C SER A 643 15.09 -18.96 -5.09
N THR A 644 14.41 -18.06 -5.80
CA THR A 644 14.93 -16.74 -6.19
C THR A 644 14.45 -15.60 -5.30
N GLN A 645 13.63 -15.87 -4.28
CA GLN A 645 12.98 -14.84 -3.47
C GLN A 645 13.89 -14.15 -2.46
N GLY A 646 15.03 -14.70 -2.12
CA GLY A 646 15.95 -14.10 -1.18
C GLY A 646 17.32 -14.76 -1.21
N ILE A 647 18.32 -14.02 -0.77
CA ILE A 647 19.69 -14.48 -0.55
C ILE A 647 19.99 -14.34 0.93
N PHE A 648 20.26 -15.46 1.60
CA PHE A 648 20.47 -15.52 3.04
C PHE A 648 21.86 -16.05 3.35
N SER A 649 22.65 -15.29 4.14
CA SER A 649 23.97 -15.71 4.61
C SER A 649 24.25 -15.17 6.02
N GLY A 650 24.89 -15.97 6.85
CA GLY A 650 25.37 -15.56 8.17
C GLY A 650 24.31 -15.20 9.21
N ASN A 651 23.01 -15.43 8.93
CA ASN A 651 21.95 -15.07 9.86
C ASN A 651 21.86 -16.07 11.04
N LYS A 652 21.52 -15.55 12.22
CA LYS A 652 21.43 -16.33 13.44
C LYS A 652 20.09 -16.08 14.14
N SER A 653 19.32 -17.15 14.34
CA SER A 653 18.09 -17.16 15.13
C SER A 653 18.35 -17.75 16.50
N VAL A 654 18.02 -17.02 17.56
CA VAL A 654 18.26 -17.45 18.94
C VAL A 654 16.97 -17.33 19.76
N ARG A 655 16.73 -18.31 20.62
CA ARG A 655 15.64 -18.26 21.59
C ARG A 655 16.13 -18.66 22.97
N THR A 656 16.02 -17.72 23.92
CA THR A 656 16.34 -17.95 25.34
C THR A 656 15.16 -18.57 26.09
N GLN A 657 13.94 -18.46 25.51
CA GLN A 657 12.71 -19.07 26.00
C GLN A 657 12.06 -19.88 24.86
N PRO A 658 11.26 -20.91 25.16
CA PRO A 658 10.54 -21.63 24.13
C PRO A 658 9.75 -20.68 23.24
N GLY A 659 10.10 -20.63 21.97
CA GLY A 659 9.42 -19.79 20.98
C GLY A 659 8.11 -20.42 20.55
N ARG A 660 7.18 -19.58 20.06
CA ARG A 660 5.89 -20.04 19.58
C ARG A 660 5.99 -20.79 18.26
N TYR A 661 6.88 -20.35 17.36
CA TYR A 661 7.02 -20.94 16.03
C TYR A 661 8.49 -21.12 15.64
N ASP A 662 8.76 -22.17 14.86
CA ASP A 662 10.01 -22.33 14.13
C ASP A 662 10.10 -21.34 12.98
N ASP A 663 11.32 -20.96 12.59
CA ASP A 663 11.53 -20.07 11.46
C ASP A 663 11.05 -20.70 10.15
N ALA A 664 10.62 -19.85 9.23
CA ALA A 664 10.17 -20.24 7.90
C ALA A 664 10.90 -19.39 6.86
N VAL A 665 11.91 -19.97 6.20
CA VAL A 665 12.74 -19.23 5.24
C VAL A 665 12.79 -19.97 3.92
N VAL A 666 12.49 -19.26 2.84
CA VAL A 666 12.56 -19.76 1.47
C VAL A 666 13.41 -18.83 0.62
N GLY A 667 14.29 -19.38 -0.19
CA GLY A 667 15.24 -18.64 -1.02
C GLY A 667 16.56 -19.38 -1.16
N ASN A 668 17.60 -18.66 -1.58
CA ASN A 668 18.97 -19.15 -1.62
C ASN A 668 19.59 -19.03 -0.22
N VAL A 669 19.51 -20.10 0.55
CA VAL A 669 19.97 -20.18 1.96
C VAL A 669 21.28 -20.96 2.00
N ASP A 670 22.37 -20.29 2.28
CA ASP A 670 23.67 -20.97 2.44
C ASP A 670 23.84 -21.61 3.84
N LYS A 671 24.89 -22.39 4.01
CA LYS A 671 25.17 -23.14 5.23
C LYS A 671 25.66 -22.30 6.41
N THR A 672 25.86 -21.01 6.24
CA THR A 672 26.30 -20.10 7.31
C THR A 672 25.12 -19.58 8.14
N ASN A 673 23.87 -19.82 7.67
CA ASN A 673 22.67 -19.47 8.40
C ASN A 673 22.30 -20.50 9.45
N TYR A 674 21.79 -20.03 10.59
CA TYR A 674 21.22 -20.84 11.65
C TYR A 674 19.81 -20.39 11.94
N PHE A 675 18.83 -21.23 11.59
CA PHE A 675 17.40 -20.95 11.79
C PHE A 675 16.80 -21.92 12.80
N MET A 676 15.77 -21.45 13.51
CA MET A 676 15.06 -22.24 14.51
C MET A 676 14.27 -23.36 13.84
N GLN A 677 14.56 -24.60 14.22
CA GLN A 677 13.87 -25.82 13.76
C GLN A 677 13.69 -26.77 14.93
N LYS A 678 12.46 -27.14 15.24
CA LYS A 678 12.12 -28.05 16.37
C LYS A 678 12.76 -27.60 17.68
N GLY A 679 12.73 -26.32 17.97
CA GLY A 679 13.27 -25.72 19.20
C GLY A 679 14.80 -25.63 19.29
N LYS A 680 15.52 -25.79 18.17
CA LYS A 680 16.98 -25.63 18.09
C LYS A 680 17.35 -24.76 16.90
N SER A 681 18.36 -23.93 17.08
CA SER A 681 18.96 -23.16 15.99
C SER A 681 19.97 -24.02 15.25
N VAL A 682 19.65 -24.38 14.01
CA VAL A 682 20.47 -25.31 13.21
C VAL A 682 20.70 -24.75 11.80
N ASN A 683 21.87 -25.12 11.22
CA ASN A 683 22.14 -24.81 9.83
C ASN A 683 21.69 -25.95 8.88
N SER A 684 21.85 -25.78 7.57
CA SER A 684 21.48 -26.78 6.57
C SER A 684 22.28 -28.10 6.65
N GLU A 685 23.42 -28.12 7.33
CA GLU A 685 24.24 -29.32 7.59
C GLU A 685 23.87 -30.00 8.94
N GLY A 686 22.90 -29.46 9.68
CA GLY A 686 22.46 -29.96 10.98
C GLY A 686 23.33 -29.54 12.15
N LYS A 687 24.28 -28.62 11.95
CA LYS A 687 25.13 -28.08 13.01
C LYS A 687 24.28 -27.14 13.89
N VAL A 688 24.40 -27.30 15.21
CA VAL A 688 23.69 -26.45 16.19
C VAL A 688 24.51 -25.20 16.49
N LEU A 689 23.83 -24.05 16.56
CA LEU A 689 24.43 -22.76 16.92
C LEU A 689 24.90 -22.76 18.39
N ASP A 690 26.06 -22.16 18.67
CA ASP A 690 26.41 -21.75 20.02
C ASP A 690 25.66 -20.46 20.39
N GLU A 691 24.48 -20.64 20.96
CA GLU A 691 23.60 -19.54 21.34
C GLU A 691 24.21 -18.66 22.44
N LYS A 692 24.98 -19.25 23.39
CA LYS A 692 25.63 -18.49 24.47
C LYS A 692 26.70 -17.57 23.93
N ALA A 693 27.55 -18.05 23.02
CA ALA A 693 28.54 -17.22 22.36
C ALA A 693 27.87 -16.12 21.53
N THR A 694 26.82 -16.46 20.79
CA THR A 694 26.06 -15.48 19.99
C THR A 694 25.44 -14.38 20.87
N LEU A 695 24.82 -14.72 21.99
CA LEU A 695 24.25 -13.75 22.93
C LEU A 695 25.31 -12.88 23.60
N ALA A 696 26.50 -13.44 23.90
CA ALA A 696 27.60 -12.68 24.48
C ALA A 696 28.19 -11.62 23.51
N GLU A 697 28.09 -11.87 22.20
CA GLU A 697 28.50 -10.93 21.15
C GLU A 697 27.49 -9.82 20.91
N LEU A 698 26.22 -10.01 21.34
CA LEU A 698 25.17 -9.04 21.23
C LEU A 698 25.34 -7.92 22.27
N LYS A 699 26.15 -6.92 21.97
CA LYS A 699 26.09 -5.64 22.68
C LYS A 699 24.77 -4.96 22.36
N LEU A 700 23.75 -5.14 23.19
CA LEU A 700 22.43 -4.54 23.08
C LEU A 700 22.38 -3.21 23.82
#